data_bcf31b04992afc365ce1b4d0f9b35ef5
#
_entry.id   bcf31b04992afc365ce1b4d0f9b35ef5
#
_cell.length_a   1.000
_cell.length_b   1.000
_cell.length_c   1.000
_cell.angle_alpha   90.00
_cell.angle_beta   90.00
_cell.angle_gamma   90.00
#
_symmetry.space_group_name_H-M   'P 1'
#
loop_
_entity.id
_entity.type
_entity.pdbx_description
1 polymer ?
#
loop_
_entity_poly.entity_id
_entity_poly.type
_entity_poly.pdbx_seq_one_letter_code
_entity_poly.pdbx_strand_id
1 'polypeptide(L)'
;MPNRKKTIWGILIIFFSVYSLLSLYSYNIVEQTFNSYSITTVHRANWGGYFGGVLSNFLLQLFGLNTFIIILFILSVGFILLLNKPLAKRFYAGILLSVLALSVMLYRLFPKISYHGFMMSGGGLLGRGIYGFIFKFFGFAGTLIIIFLLFLSAFYIFFKKIDFKHITEYYNKINYKKIKFSDFKSFRLKIAAFFNSIKLRFEKRKGLKKRQKSFVMNKELFGGVREELISNLEKKEEKAETVQPVRIEEKPATFDFIGDRDSKIPPISLMHADGTAKDLQKADKQSLLVNATLIEKKLMDFGVKGKVAGINPGPVITMYEFEPASGIKIGRILTLSEDLTMALKSKPVRMTGVIEGKSAVGIEVPNNKREPVLFSEIINSKEFADSKSLLTIVLGKDTTGKNIVFDLAKAPHLLIAGATGAGKSVFINTLVMSLIFKATHEEVNFLMIDPKRLELAPFENLPHLISDIVYDPKKAGVALKWAVSEMESRYKKMQSEKVKNIEQFNEKYRKQGLKPMSYLVVIIDELSDLMLTSPKDVETSIIRLSQMARACGIHLVIATQRPSVNVVTGVIKANMPSRISFLVSSKVDSRTILDSNGAEELLGNGDMLFMPPGQGRLIRIHGSYVSEDEIKKAIKFIEEKNFPSQKNELLINEFDNVGNFDRIITDDPDDEIYNEVLSLVQSEEERENISISYVQRRFRIGFNRAARIIEKMQNEGILTKKRRQIK
;
A
#
# COMPACT_ATOMS: atom_id res chain seq x y z
N MET A 1 42.04 -38.06 -33.18
CA MET A 1 42.51 -36.83 -32.47
C MET A 1 41.35 -36.20 -31.73
N PRO A 2 41.49 -35.84 -30.45
CA PRO A 2 40.44 -35.18 -29.73
C PRO A 2 40.11 -33.84 -30.40
N ASN A 3 38.82 -33.55 -30.55
CA ASN A 3 38.40 -32.30 -31.21
C ASN A 3 38.71 -31.12 -30.28
N ARG A 4 39.88 -30.47 -30.44
CA ARG A 4 40.38 -29.39 -29.59
C ARG A 4 39.31 -28.34 -29.28
N LYS A 5 38.42 -28.02 -30.23
CA LYS A 5 37.33 -27.07 -30.02
C LYS A 5 36.33 -27.55 -28.93
N LYS A 6 35.96 -28.83 -28.94
CA LYS A 6 35.02 -29.36 -27.91
C LYS A 6 35.62 -29.39 -26.54
N THR A 7 36.91 -29.71 -26.42
CA THR A 7 37.64 -29.72 -25.15
C THR A 7 37.74 -28.32 -24.57
N ILE A 8 38.06 -27.28 -25.37
CA ILE A 8 38.11 -25.88 -24.93
C ILE A 8 36.72 -25.43 -24.46
N TRP A 9 35.66 -25.66 -25.21
CA TRP A 9 34.31 -25.33 -24.80
C TRP A 9 33.89 -26.06 -23.52
N GLY A 10 34.28 -27.32 -23.35
CA GLY A 10 34.04 -28.09 -22.14
C GLY A 10 34.68 -27.44 -20.91
N ILE A 11 35.95 -27.02 -21.00
CA ILE A 11 36.67 -26.32 -19.91
C ILE A 11 36.00 -24.99 -19.59
N LEU A 12 35.66 -24.16 -20.59
CA LEU A 12 34.99 -22.88 -20.39
C LEU A 12 33.63 -23.03 -19.70
N ILE A 13 32.83 -24.02 -20.11
CA ILE A 13 31.52 -24.27 -19.51
C ILE A 13 31.66 -24.78 -18.07
N ILE A 14 32.62 -25.61 -17.76
CA ILE A 14 32.90 -26.07 -16.39
C ILE A 14 33.32 -24.88 -15.53
N PHE A 15 34.24 -24.05 -15.99
CA PHE A 15 34.69 -22.86 -15.29
C PHE A 15 33.50 -21.90 -15.01
N PHE A 16 32.70 -21.60 -16.03
CA PHE A 16 31.51 -20.76 -15.89
C PHE A 16 30.48 -21.33 -14.89
N SER A 17 30.29 -22.65 -14.90
CA SER A 17 29.35 -23.32 -14.00
C SER A 17 29.85 -23.26 -12.53
N VAL A 18 31.14 -23.52 -12.30
CA VAL A 18 31.76 -23.42 -10.98
C VAL A 18 31.71 -21.98 -10.46
N TYR A 19 32.09 -21.00 -11.31
CA TYR A 19 31.98 -19.58 -10.99
C TYR A 19 30.55 -19.18 -10.60
N SER A 20 29.54 -19.63 -11.37
CA SER A 20 28.13 -19.34 -11.08
C SER A 20 27.67 -19.99 -9.78
N LEU A 21 28.11 -21.22 -9.46
CA LEU A 21 27.78 -21.89 -8.19
C LEU A 21 28.39 -21.15 -7.01
N LEU A 22 29.65 -20.75 -7.09
CA LEU A 22 30.32 -19.98 -6.02
C LEU A 22 29.65 -18.61 -5.82
N SER A 23 29.28 -17.94 -6.91
CA SER A 23 28.56 -16.67 -6.87
C SER A 23 27.17 -16.79 -6.26
N LEU A 24 26.43 -17.86 -6.56
CA LEU A 24 25.13 -18.16 -5.96
C LEU A 24 25.24 -18.47 -4.47
N TYR A 25 26.23 -19.31 -4.09
CA TYR A 25 26.44 -19.67 -2.70
C TYR A 25 26.76 -18.48 -1.80
N SER A 26 27.57 -17.54 -2.29
CA SER A 26 27.95 -16.32 -1.59
C SER A 26 27.04 -15.11 -1.89
N TYR A 27 25.90 -15.31 -2.53
CA TYR A 27 24.96 -14.24 -2.88
C TYR A 27 24.37 -13.56 -1.62
N ASN A 28 24.41 -12.23 -1.58
CA ASN A 28 23.81 -11.42 -0.54
C ASN A 28 22.98 -10.28 -1.17
N ILE A 29 21.75 -10.08 -0.68
CA ILE A 29 20.82 -9.06 -1.19
C ILE A 29 21.32 -7.63 -1.00
N VAL A 30 22.20 -7.38 -0.03
CA VAL A 30 22.71 -6.04 0.30
C VAL A 30 23.70 -5.52 -0.75
N GLU A 31 24.21 -6.38 -1.63
CA GLU A 31 25.13 -5.97 -2.70
C GLU A 31 24.41 -5.21 -3.82
N GLN A 32 25.11 -4.23 -4.39
CA GLN A 32 24.62 -3.46 -5.54
C GLN A 32 24.43 -4.39 -6.74
N THR A 33 23.19 -4.52 -7.20
CA THR A 33 22.81 -5.21 -8.42
C THR A 33 21.98 -4.27 -9.29
N PHE A 34 21.64 -4.64 -10.52
CA PHE A 34 20.82 -3.82 -11.43
C PHE A 34 19.52 -3.30 -10.81
N ASN A 35 18.97 -3.98 -9.81
CA ASN A 35 17.70 -3.66 -9.16
C ASN A 35 17.84 -3.19 -7.70
N SER A 36 19.04 -3.07 -7.16
CA SER A 36 19.27 -2.61 -5.79
C SER A 36 20.38 -1.55 -5.75
N TYR A 37 20.02 -0.33 -5.31
CA TYR A 37 20.96 0.74 -5.02
C TYR A 37 21.27 0.74 -3.53
N SER A 38 22.52 0.47 -3.15
CA SER A 38 23.00 0.65 -1.76
C SER A 38 23.79 1.95 -1.67
N ILE A 39 23.41 2.81 -0.73
CA ILE A 39 24.07 4.10 -0.46
C ILE A 39 25.35 3.93 0.37
N THR A 40 25.55 2.74 0.95
CA THR A 40 26.73 2.44 1.77
C THR A 40 27.74 1.62 0.98
N THR A 41 29.01 1.99 1.05
CA THR A 41 30.15 1.21 0.56
C THR A 41 30.29 -0.06 1.39
N VAL A 42 29.47 -1.06 1.09
CA VAL A 42 29.61 -2.40 1.71
C VAL A 42 30.71 -3.13 0.94
N HIS A 43 31.69 -3.68 1.68
CA HIS A 43 32.67 -4.61 1.12
C HIS A 43 31.91 -5.71 0.37
N ARG A 44 32.32 -5.94 -0.88
CA ARG A 44 31.71 -6.97 -1.75
C ARG A 44 31.92 -8.33 -1.14
N ALA A 45 30.85 -8.95 -0.66
CA ALA A 45 30.90 -10.27 -0.02
C ALA A 45 30.74 -11.42 -1.04
N ASN A 46 30.24 -11.12 -2.27
CA ASN A 46 30.09 -12.15 -3.30
C ASN A 46 31.45 -12.59 -3.84
N TRP A 47 31.71 -13.88 -3.79
CA TRP A 47 32.97 -14.47 -4.26
C TRP A 47 33.19 -14.28 -5.77
N GLY A 48 32.14 -14.08 -6.56
CA GLY A 48 32.20 -13.69 -7.96
C GLY A 48 32.30 -12.18 -8.21
N GLY A 49 32.42 -11.35 -7.15
CA GLY A 49 32.46 -9.89 -7.24
C GLY A 49 31.15 -9.31 -7.78
N TYR A 50 31.19 -8.10 -8.36
CA TYR A 50 30.02 -7.41 -8.89
C TYR A 50 29.27 -8.22 -9.96
N PHE A 51 30.01 -8.78 -10.92
CA PHE A 51 29.43 -9.57 -11.98
C PHE A 51 28.76 -10.86 -11.47
N GLY A 52 29.38 -11.53 -10.48
CA GLY A 52 28.79 -12.68 -9.79
C GLY A 52 27.51 -12.34 -9.05
N GLY A 53 27.45 -11.20 -8.36
CA GLY A 53 26.23 -10.73 -7.69
C GLY A 53 25.10 -10.44 -8.67
N VAL A 54 25.38 -9.73 -9.78
CA VAL A 54 24.39 -9.46 -10.85
C VAL A 54 23.90 -10.75 -11.50
N LEU A 55 24.80 -11.67 -11.86
CA LEU A 55 24.45 -12.95 -12.45
C LEU A 55 23.58 -13.80 -11.52
N SER A 56 23.94 -13.88 -10.24
CA SER A 56 23.18 -14.63 -9.23
C SER A 56 21.77 -14.06 -9.04
N ASN A 57 21.66 -12.73 -8.94
CA ASN A 57 20.38 -12.06 -8.82
C ASN A 57 19.47 -12.33 -10.03
N PHE A 58 20.01 -12.19 -11.25
CA PHE A 58 19.27 -12.46 -12.47
C PHE A 58 18.77 -13.91 -12.56
N LEU A 59 19.64 -14.87 -12.28
CA LEU A 59 19.31 -16.30 -12.34
C LEU A 59 18.28 -16.70 -11.27
N LEU A 60 18.42 -16.18 -10.03
CA LEU A 60 17.47 -16.44 -8.95
C LEU A 60 16.10 -15.82 -9.21
N GLN A 61 16.04 -14.62 -9.78
CA GLN A 61 14.78 -14.00 -10.17
C GLN A 61 14.09 -14.79 -11.29
N LEU A 62 14.84 -15.22 -12.31
CA LEU A 62 14.27 -15.87 -13.49
C LEU A 62 13.82 -17.31 -13.20
N PHE A 63 14.66 -18.10 -12.53
CA PHE A 63 14.47 -19.55 -12.34
C PHE A 63 14.21 -19.96 -10.87
N GLY A 64 14.39 -19.06 -9.91
CA GLY A 64 14.24 -19.39 -8.49
C GLY A 64 15.24 -20.45 -8.02
N LEU A 65 14.79 -21.38 -7.17
CA LEU A 65 15.61 -22.52 -6.69
C LEU A 65 16.05 -23.45 -7.82
N ASN A 66 15.34 -23.47 -8.95
CA ASN A 66 15.70 -24.29 -10.10
C ASN A 66 17.06 -23.88 -10.72
N THR A 67 17.55 -22.69 -10.42
CA THR A 67 18.86 -22.18 -10.84
C THR A 67 20.00 -23.16 -10.51
N PHE A 68 20.00 -23.72 -9.29
CA PHE A 68 21.02 -24.68 -8.87
C PHE A 68 21.04 -25.93 -9.74
N ILE A 69 19.88 -26.45 -10.08
CA ILE A 69 19.72 -27.63 -10.93
C ILE A 69 20.14 -27.32 -12.37
N ILE A 70 19.77 -26.16 -12.88
CA ILE A 70 20.19 -25.70 -14.22
C ILE A 70 21.71 -25.62 -14.31
N ILE A 71 22.40 -25.06 -13.32
CA ILE A 71 23.86 -24.96 -13.35
C ILE A 71 24.52 -26.34 -13.24
N LEU A 72 23.96 -27.26 -12.45
CA LEU A 72 24.44 -28.64 -12.40
C LEU A 72 24.27 -29.36 -13.79
N PHE A 73 23.19 -29.09 -14.49
CA PHE A 73 23.03 -29.58 -15.87
C PHE A 73 24.06 -28.97 -16.80
N ILE A 74 24.31 -27.66 -16.74
CA ILE A 74 25.32 -26.99 -17.55
C ILE A 74 26.71 -27.58 -17.24
N LEU A 75 27.01 -27.82 -15.97
CA LEU A 75 28.25 -28.46 -15.53
C LEU A 75 28.40 -29.86 -16.10
N SER A 76 27.34 -30.67 -16.11
CA SER A 76 27.36 -32.01 -16.70
C SER A 76 27.60 -31.98 -18.21
N VAL A 77 27.05 -31.01 -18.92
CA VAL A 77 27.32 -30.77 -20.36
C VAL A 77 28.81 -30.44 -20.56
N GLY A 78 29.39 -29.59 -19.71
CA GLY A 78 30.83 -29.29 -19.76
C GLY A 78 31.70 -30.52 -19.60
N PHE A 79 31.40 -31.44 -18.69
CA PHE A 79 32.11 -32.71 -18.51
C PHE A 79 31.95 -33.65 -19.70
N ILE A 80 30.74 -33.76 -20.28
CA ILE A 80 30.50 -34.60 -21.48
C ILE A 80 31.30 -34.09 -22.68
N LEU A 81 31.38 -32.76 -22.87
CA LEU A 81 32.18 -32.17 -23.92
C LEU A 81 33.69 -32.38 -23.69
N LEU A 82 34.15 -32.28 -22.44
CA LEU A 82 35.53 -32.56 -22.07
C LEU A 82 35.93 -34.02 -22.42
N LEU A 83 35.01 -34.96 -22.16
CA LEU A 83 35.18 -36.37 -22.49
C LEU A 83 35.02 -36.66 -23.97
N ASN A 84 34.86 -35.67 -24.83
CA ASN A 84 34.64 -35.77 -26.28
C ASN A 84 33.45 -36.65 -26.70
N LYS A 85 32.48 -36.91 -25.81
CA LYS A 85 31.30 -37.71 -26.13
C LYS A 85 30.28 -36.88 -26.93
N PRO A 86 29.60 -37.47 -27.93
CA PRO A 86 28.58 -36.78 -28.70
C PRO A 86 27.33 -36.55 -27.84
N LEU A 87 26.91 -35.30 -27.70
CA LEU A 87 25.64 -34.94 -27.10
C LEU A 87 24.51 -35.06 -28.12
N ALA A 88 23.57 -35.95 -27.87
CA ALA A 88 22.40 -36.11 -28.74
C ALA A 88 21.46 -34.87 -28.56
N LYS A 89 20.92 -34.35 -29.69
CA LYS A 89 19.97 -33.19 -29.67
C LYS A 89 18.80 -33.39 -28.70
N ARG A 90 18.32 -34.61 -28.53
CA ARG A 90 17.26 -34.98 -27.56
C ARG A 90 17.63 -34.75 -26.10
N PHE A 91 18.93 -34.83 -25.74
CA PHE A 91 19.36 -34.57 -24.35
C PHE A 91 19.04 -33.13 -23.96
N TYR A 92 19.24 -32.15 -24.84
CA TYR A 92 18.87 -30.75 -24.60
C TYR A 92 17.36 -30.59 -24.49
N ALA A 93 16.56 -31.29 -25.29
CA ALA A 93 15.11 -31.26 -25.19
C ALA A 93 14.62 -31.84 -23.86
N GLY A 94 15.22 -32.93 -23.38
CA GLY A 94 14.91 -33.51 -22.06
C GLY A 94 15.24 -32.57 -20.91
N ILE A 95 16.40 -31.89 -20.97
CA ILE A 95 16.77 -30.85 -19.98
C ILE A 95 15.74 -29.71 -19.98
N LEU A 96 15.40 -29.20 -21.16
CA LEU A 96 14.44 -28.08 -21.28
C LEU A 96 13.09 -28.45 -20.65
N LEU A 97 12.54 -29.61 -20.97
CA LEU A 97 11.27 -30.08 -20.39
C LEU A 97 11.37 -30.28 -18.88
N SER A 98 12.49 -30.83 -18.38
CA SER A 98 12.72 -31.00 -16.94
C SER A 98 12.77 -29.65 -16.22
N VAL A 99 13.47 -28.67 -16.80
CA VAL A 99 13.56 -27.30 -16.22
C VAL A 99 12.17 -26.63 -16.17
N LEU A 100 11.39 -26.76 -17.24
CA LEU A 100 10.03 -26.20 -17.29
C LEU A 100 9.12 -26.88 -16.24
N ALA A 101 9.07 -28.21 -16.23
CA ALA A 101 8.25 -28.96 -15.26
C ALA A 101 8.63 -28.63 -13.81
N LEU A 102 9.92 -28.59 -13.52
CA LEU A 102 10.43 -28.33 -12.18
C LEU A 102 10.20 -26.88 -11.77
N SER A 103 10.33 -25.90 -12.68
CA SER A 103 10.01 -24.50 -12.37
C SER A 103 8.55 -24.32 -11.99
N VAL A 104 7.62 -24.94 -12.71
CA VAL A 104 6.18 -24.90 -12.40
C VAL A 104 5.87 -25.58 -11.07
N MET A 105 6.48 -26.74 -10.82
CA MET A 105 6.32 -27.49 -9.57
C MET A 105 6.88 -26.72 -8.36
N LEU A 106 8.09 -26.18 -8.47
CA LEU A 106 8.73 -25.41 -7.39
C LEU A 106 7.96 -24.12 -7.08
N TYR A 107 7.39 -23.45 -8.08
CA TYR A 107 6.52 -22.31 -7.85
C TYR A 107 5.28 -22.69 -7.05
N ARG A 108 4.66 -23.85 -7.36
CA ARG A 108 3.47 -24.32 -6.62
C ARG A 108 3.76 -24.73 -5.18
N LEU A 109 4.91 -25.40 -4.96
CA LEU A 109 5.32 -25.86 -3.62
C LEU A 109 5.83 -24.71 -2.76
N PHE A 110 6.54 -23.75 -3.35
CA PHE A 110 7.18 -22.64 -2.68
C PHE A 110 6.84 -21.32 -3.37
N PRO A 111 5.60 -20.81 -3.22
CA PRO A 111 5.20 -19.55 -3.87
C PRO A 111 6.02 -18.35 -3.37
N LYS A 112 6.46 -18.37 -2.13
CA LYS A 112 7.39 -17.42 -1.52
C LYS A 112 8.42 -18.15 -0.67
N ILE A 113 9.69 -17.93 -0.96
CA ILE A 113 10.83 -18.48 -0.21
C ILE A 113 11.89 -17.40 -0.04
N SER A 114 12.57 -17.39 1.10
CA SER A 114 13.73 -16.51 1.33
C SER A 114 15.02 -17.28 1.15
N TYR A 115 15.93 -16.73 0.34
CA TYR A 115 17.29 -17.23 0.16
C TYR A 115 18.27 -16.09 0.44
N HIS A 116 19.08 -16.20 1.49
CA HIS A 116 20.01 -15.15 1.96
C HIS A 116 19.37 -13.76 2.07
N GLY A 117 18.13 -13.68 2.59
CA GLY A 117 17.36 -12.45 2.71
C GLY A 117 16.61 -12.02 1.44
N PHE A 118 16.87 -12.65 0.30
CA PHE A 118 16.17 -12.37 -0.95
C PHE A 118 14.86 -13.18 -1.03
N MET A 119 13.73 -12.45 -1.06
CA MET A 119 12.41 -13.06 -1.22
C MET A 119 12.14 -13.35 -2.70
N MET A 120 11.99 -14.62 -3.06
CA MET A 120 11.72 -15.06 -4.41
C MET A 120 10.63 -16.14 -4.45
N SER A 121 10.11 -16.45 -5.63
CA SER A 121 9.30 -17.65 -5.83
C SER A 121 10.21 -18.85 -6.13
N GLY A 122 9.86 -20.04 -5.63
CA GLY A 122 10.68 -21.24 -5.81
C GLY A 122 10.96 -21.59 -7.27
N GLY A 123 10.03 -21.30 -8.18
CA GLY A 123 10.18 -21.50 -9.63
C GLY A 123 10.59 -20.24 -10.40
N GLY A 124 10.88 -19.13 -9.73
CA GLY A 124 11.21 -17.84 -10.34
C GLY A 124 10.06 -17.23 -11.15
N LEU A 125 10.38 -16.20 -11.93
CA LEU A 125 9.43 -15.55 -12.83
C LEU A 125 8.91 -16.54 -13.91
N LEU A 126 9.76 -17.42 -14.38
CA LEU A 126 9.40 -18.41 -15.41
C LEU A 126 8.37 -19.41 -14.86
N GLY A 127 8.60 -19.96 -13.67
CA GLY A 127 7.64 -20.85 -13.01
C GLY A 127 6.31 -20.18 -12.71
N ARG A 128 6.35 -18.91 -12.25
CA ARG A 128 5.15 -18.11 -11.99
C ARG A 128 4.33 -17.85 -13.25
N GLY A 129 4.99 -17.45 -14.35
CA GLY A 129 4.33 -17.15 -15.62
C GLY A 129 3.66 -18.38 -16.23
N ILE A 130 4.41 -19.50 -16.32
CA ILE A 130 3.89 -20.74 -16.89
C ILE A 130 2.78 -21.33 -16.01
N TYR A 131 2.97 -21.35 -14.67
CA TYR A 131 1.93 -21.81 -13.77
C TYR A 131 0.65 -20.98 -13.89
N GLY A 132 0.76 -19.64 -13.91
CA GLY A 132 -0.38 -18.73 -14.05
C GLY A 132 -1.14 -18.97 -15.37
N PHE A 133 -0.42 -19.17 -16.48
CA PHE A 133 -1.01 -19.50 -17.78
C PHE A 133 -1.73 -20.84 -17.75
N ILE A 134 -1.06 -21.92 -17.31
CA ILE A 134 -1.66 -23.26 -17.28
C ILE A 134 -2.86 -23.30 -16.32
N PHE A 135 -2.73 -22.71 -15.13
CA PHE A 135 -3.79 -22.70 -14.12
C PHE A 135 -5.05 -21.98 -14.59
N LYS A 136 -4.88 -20.86 -15.34
CA LYS A 136 -6.01 -20.10 -15.89
C LYS A 136 -6.87 -20.93 -16.86
N PHE A 137 -6.26 -21.81 -17.66
CA PHE A 137 -6.97 -22.59 -18.67
C PHE A 137 -7.39 -23.99 -18.19
N PHE A 138 -6.61 -24.63 -17.32
CA PHE A 138 -6.80 -26.04 -16.95
C PHE A 138 -7.13 -26.26 -15.46
N GLY A 139 -7.14 -25.20 -14.66
CA GLY A 139 -7.41 -25.28 -13.23
C GLY A 139 -6.37 -26.10 -12.47
N PHE A 140 -6.70 -26.47 -11.22
CA PHE A 140 -5.76 -27.17 -10.34
C PHE A 140 -5.41 -28.58 -10.82
N ALA A 141 -6.43 -29.40 -11.11
CA ALA A 141 -6.24 -30.79 -11.54
C ALA A 141 -5.53 -30.89 -12.88
N GLY A 142 -5.90 -30.06 -13.87
CA GLY A 142 -5.24 -30.02 -15.16
C GLY A 142 -3.79 -29.57 -15.08
N THR A 143 -3.47 -28.64 -14.19
CA THR A 143 -2.08 -28.20 -13.96
C THR A 143 -1.21 -29.35 -13.43
N LEU A 144 -1.71 -30.15 -12.48
CA LEU A 144 -0.99 -31.32 -11.96
C LEU A 144 -0.75 -32.39 -13.05
N ILE A 145 -1.77 -32.65 -13.88
CA ILE A 145 -1.64 -33.59 -15.00
C ILE A 145 -0.58 -33.12 -16.01
N ILE A 146 -0.57 -31.83 -16.36
CA ILE A 146 0.41 -31.25 -17.28
C ILE A 146 1.83 -31.33 -16.71
N ILE A 147 2.04 -31.01 -15.43
CA ILE A 147 3.34 -31.15 -14.77
C ILE A 147 3.80 -32.61 -14.83
N PHE A 148 2.92 -33.56 -14.53
CA PHE A 148 3.20 -34.97 -14.57
C PHE A 148 3.59 -35.45 -16.02
N LEU A 149 2.83 -34.99 -17.00
CA LEU A 149 3.12 -35.30 -18.42
C LEU A 149 4.47 -34.72 -18.89
N LEU A 150 4.81 -33.51 -18.44
CA LEU A 150 6.11 -32.91 -18.73
C LEU A 150 7.26 -33.71 -18.11
N PHE A 151 7.12 -34.19 -16.88
CA PHE A 151 8.11 -35.07 -16.26
C PHE A 151 8.20 -36.42 -16.96
N LEU A 152 7.07 -37.01 -17.29
CA LEU A 152 7.03 -38.29 -18.01
C LEU A 152 7.68 -38.19 -19.40
N SER A 153 7.43 -37.11 -20.12
CA SER A 153 8.05 -36.80 -21.41
C SER A 153 9.56 -36.61 -21.28
N ALA A 154 10.01 -35.86 -20.30
CA ALA A 154 11.43 -35.67 -20.03
C ALA A 154 12.11 -37.01 -19.69
N PHE A 155 11.47 -37.78 -18.79
CA PHE A 155 11.94 -39.14 -18.43
C PHE A 155 12.05 -40.06 -19.66
N TYR A 156 11.00 -40.12 -20.47
CA TYR A 156 11.00 -40.90 -21.69
C TYR A 156 12.15 -40.51 -22.64
N ILE A 157 12.39 -39.22 -22.83
CA ILE A 157 13.47 -38.71 -23.69
C ILE A 157 14.86 -39.10 -23.16
N PHE A 158 15.08 -39.05 -21.83
CA PHE A 158 16.33 -39.45 -21.21
C PHE A 158 16.59 -40.97 -21.35
N PHE A 159 15.55 -41.79 -21.14
CA PHE A 159 15.70 -43.25 -21.02
C PHE A 159 15.42 -44.02 -22.31
N LYS A 160 14.96 -43.38 -23.39
CA LYS A 160 14.64 -44.03 -24.68
C LYS A 160 15.78 -44.88 -25.31
N LYS A 161 17.04 -44.74 -24.88
CA LYS A 161 18.21 -45.51 -25.35
C LYS A 161 18.86 -46.37 -24.25
N ILE A 162 18.29 -46.47 -23.10
CA ILE A 162 18.76 -47.45 -22.13
C ILE A 162 18.20 -48.79 -22.56
N ASP A 163 19.09 -49.62 -23.14
CA ASP A 163 18.76 -50.97 -23.51
C ASP A 163 18.52 -51.77 -22.23
N PHE A 164 17.24 -51.93 -21.85
CA PHE A 164 16.85 -52.63 -20.63
C PHE A 164 17.39 -54.09 -20.59
N LYS A 165 17.81 -54.66 -21.75
CA LYS A 165 18.49 -55.93 -21.77
C LYS A 165 19.79 -55.95 -20.99
N HIS A 166 20.59 -54.91 -21.05
CA HIS A 166 21.83 -54.82 -20.25
C HIS A 166 21.58 -54.64 -18.76
N ILE A 167 20.48 -53.99 -18.41
CA ILE A 167 20.10 -53.85 -16.99
C ILE A 167 19.56 -55.17 -16.44
N THR A 168 18.80 -55.94 -17.22
CA THR A 168 18.33 -57.27 -16.82
C THR A 168 19.48 -58.29 -16.76
N GLU A 169 20.49 -58.24 -17.63
CA GLU A 169 21.71 -59.04 -17.52
C GLU A 169 22.56 -58.67 -16.30
N TYR A 170 22.66 -57.37 -15.97
CA TYR A 170 23.35 -56.91 -14.77
C TYR A 170 22.56 -57.29 -13.51
N TYR A 171 21.24 -57.22 -13.54
CA TYR A 171 20.34 -57.66 -12.45
C TYR A 171 20.40 -59.17 -12.26
N ASN A 172 20.49 -59.96 -13.30
CA ASN A 172 20.60 -61.40 -13.25
C ASN A 172 22.01 -61.88 -12.80
N LYS A 173 23.06 -61.05 -12.92
CA LYS A 173 24.38 -61.26 -12.35
C LYS A 173 24.52 -60.91 -10.89
N ILE A 174 23.63 -60.10 -10.34
CA ILE A 174 23.57 -59.83 -8.89
C ILE A 174 22.82 -60.99 -8.23
N ASN A 175 23.56 -61.88 -7.64
CA ASN A 175 23.11 -63.09 -6.99
C ASN A 175 22.09 -62.79 -5.89
N TYR A 176 20.79 -62.93 -6.16
CA TYR A 176 19.67 -62.66 -5.23
C TYR A 176 19.67 -63.49 -3.93
N LYS A 177 20.64 -64.36 -3.73
CA LYS A 177 20.70 -65.23 -2.54
C LYS A 177 21.23 -64.58 -1.26
N LYS A 178 21.57 -63.26 -1.25
CA LYS A 178 22.14 -62.61 -0.04
C LYS A 178 21.47 -61.32 0.44
N ILE A 179 20.37 -60.89 -0.10
CA ILE A 179 19.61 -59.79 0.49
C ILE A 179 18.48 -60.38 1.32
N LYS A 180 18.76 -60.64 2.60
CA LYS A 180 17.74 -61.08 3.55
C LYS A 180 16.71 -59.99 3.75
N PHE A 181 15.43 -60.37 3.70
CA PHE A 181 14.25 -59.50 4.01
C PHE A 181 14.34 -58.76 5.33
N SER A 182 15.30 -59.14 6.20
CA SER A 182 15.68 -58.47 7.43
C SER A 182 16.23 -57.04 7.24
N ASP A 183 16.88 -56.76 6.08
CA ASP A 183 17.52 -55.46 5.85
C ASP A 183 16.51 -54.36 5.47
N PHE A 184 15.42 -54.79 4.83
CA PHE A 184 14.31 -53.87 4.54
C PHE A 184 13.54 -53.51 5.81
N LYS A 185 13.46 -54.46 6.77
CA LYS A 185 12.83 -54.22 8.06
C LYS A 185 13.72 -53.30 8.92
N SER A 186 15.04 -53.45 8.85
CA SER A 186 16.01 -52.60 9.54
C SER A 186 16.04 -51.18 8.95
N PHE A 187 15.92 -51.03 7.63
CA PHE A 187 15.82 -49.73 6.96
C PHE A 187 14.53 -48.99 7.31
N ARG A 188 13.40 -49.73 7.37
CA ARG A 188 12.11 -49.17 7.83
C ARG A 188 12.14 -48.76 9.30
N LEU A 189 12.85 -49.56 10.17
CA LEU A 189 13.08 -49.21 11.56
C LEU A 189 14.01 -48.01 11.72
N LYS A 190 15.05 -47.87 10.89
CA LYS A 190 15.94 -46.68 10.90
C LYS A 190 15.20 -45.42 10.44
N ILE A 191 14.31 -45.50 9.45
CA ILE A 191 13.45 -44.38 9.03
C ILE A 191 12.46 -44.05 10.17
N ALA A 192 11.80 -45.02 10.75
CA ALA A 192 10.89 -44.83 11.87
C ALA A 192 11.64 -44.25 13.12
N ALA A 193 12.86 -44.70 13.41
CA ALA A 193 13.71 -44.15 14.47
C ALA A 193 14.14 -42.70 14.15
N PHE A 194 14.40 -42.35 12.89
CA PHE A 194 14.71 -41.01 12.48
C PHE A 194 13.50 -40.08 12.68
N PHE A 195 12.29 -40.48 12.24
CA PHE A 195 11.09 -39.70 12.51
C PHE A 195 10.73 -39.63 13.99
N ASN A 196 10.93 -40.69 14.77
CA ASN A 196 10.76 -40.65 16.21
C ASN A 196 11.80 -39.77 16.92
N SER A 197 13.04 -39.71 16.43
CA SER A 197 14.05 -38.79 16.97
C SER A 197 13.69 -37.33 16.71
N ILE A 198 13.05 -37.00 15.55
CA ILE A 198 12.52 -35.70 15.25
C ILE A 198 11.34 -35.40 16.19
N LYS A 199 10.43 -36.35 16.39
CA LYS A 199 9.29 -36.22 17.31
C LYS A 199 9.73 -36.00 18.75
N LEU A 200 10.71 -36.76 19.22
CA LEU A 200 11.32 -36.59 20.54
C LEU A 200 12.06 -35.26 20.72
N ARG A 201 12.70 -34.73 19.67
CA ARG A 201 13.25 -33.37 19.68
C ARG A 201 12.16 -32.29 19.77
N PHE A 202 11.01 -32.51 19.16
CA PHE A 202 9.86 -31.62 19.29
C PHE A 202 9.20 -31.72 20.67
N GLU A 203 9.12 -32.92 21.24
CA GLU A 203 8.58 -33.13 22.59
C GLU A 203 9.53 -32.62 23.68
N LYS A 204 10.86 -32.78 23.52
CA LYS A 204 11.84 -32.13 24.41
C LYS A 204 11.75 -30.60 24.35
N ARG A 205 11.47 -30.00 23.20
CA ARG A 205 11.20 -28.57 23.12
C ARG A 205 9.89 -28.16 23.82
N LYS A 206 8.87 -29.01 23.87
CA LYS A 206 7.63 -28.79 24.65
C LYS A 206 7.90 -28.96 26.16
N GLY A 207 8.75 -29.91 26.58
CA GLY A 207 9.13 -30.11 27.97
C GLY A 207 9.99 -28.98 28.55
N LEU A 208 10.83 -28.34 27.75
CA LEU A 208 11.62 -27.17 28.13
C LEU A 208 10.73 -25.92 28.34
N LYS A 209 9.60 -25.81 27.63
CA LYS A 209 8.61 -24.73 27.86
C LYS A 209 7.84 -24.88 29.18
N LYS A 210 7.79 -26.07 29.78
CA LYS A 210 7.12 -26.30 31.07
C LYS A 210 8.03 -26.04 32.28
N ARG A 211 9.35 -26.04 32.09
CA ARG A 211 10.35 -25.78 33.19
C ARG A 211 10.71 -24.30 33.36
N GLN A 212 10.24 -23.40 32.47
CA GLN A 212 10.50 -21.96 32.59
C GLN A 212 9.46 -21.20 33.46
N LYS A 213 8.57 -21.89 34.19
CA LYS A 213 7.55 -21.25 35.04
C LYS A 213 7.97 -21.05 36.50
N SER A 214 9.22 -21.32 36.90
CA SER A 214 9.69 -21.06 38.25
C SER A 214 11.08 -20.42 38.24
N PHE A 215 11.16 -19.19 37.74
CA PHE A 215 12.30 -18.33 38.03
C PHE A 215 11.80 -17.25 39.01
N VAL A 216 12.04 -17.52 40.31
CA VAL A 216 11.85 -16.53 41.36
C VAL A 216 12.86 -15.43 41.14
N MET A 217 12.37 -14.26 40.80
CA MET A 217 13.16 -13.06 40.56
C MET A 217 13.71 -12.54 41.88
N ASN A 218 15.03 -12.45 41.99
CA ASN A 218 15.71 -11.88 43.15
C ASN A 218 15.30 -10.42 43.34
N LYS A 219 14.64 -10.10 44.44
CA LYS A 219 13.93 -8.86 44.74
C LYS A 219 14.87 -7.68 45.06
N GLU A 220 16.16 -7.92 45.22
CA GLU A 220 17.10 -6.95 45.81
C GLU A 220 17.90 -6.09 44.84
N LEU A 221 17.90 -6.40 43.50
CA LEU A 221 18.77 -5.67 42.57
C LEU A 221 18.12 -4.42 41.91
N PHE A 222 16.80 -4.20 42.07
CA PHE A 222 16.08 -3.16 41.34
C PHE A 222 15.10 -2.30 42.18
N GLY A 223 15.25 -2.26 43.49
CA GLY A 223 14.31 -1.61 44.42
C GLY A 223 14.06 -0.12 44.15
N GLY A 224 15.10 0.68 43.96
CA GLY A 224 14.97 2.13 43.87
C GLY A 224 14.32 2.67 42.57
N VAL A 225 14.64 2.07 41.41
CA VAL A 225 14.10 2.47 40.12
C VAL A 225 12.61 2.10 40.00
N ARG A 226 12.22 1.02 40.67
CA ARG A 226 10.83 0.55 40.68
C ARG A 226 9.89 1.49 41.42
N GLU A 227 10.34 2.07 42.53
CA GLU A 227 9.56 3.00 43.33
C GLU A 227 9.35 4.34 42.57
N GLU A 228 10.37 4.84 41.88
CA GLU A 228 10.28 6.07 41.10
C GLU A 228 9.33 5.91 39.88
N LEU A 229 9.36 4.76 39.19
CA LEU A 229 8.45 4.46 38.10
C LEU A 229 6.99 4.31 38.58
N ILE A 230 6.79 3.66 39.74
CA ILE A 230 5.47 3.52 40.35
C ILE A 230 4.92 4.90 40.75
N SER A 231 5.74 5.74 41.40
CA SER A 231 5.34 7.08 41.82
C SER A 231 4.99 7.99 40.65
N ASN A 232 5.68 7.85 39.50
CA ASN A 232 5.39 8.59 38.27
C ASN A 232 4.10 8.12 37.58
N LEU A 233 3.77 6.83 37.68
CA LEU A 233 2.49 6.31 37.20
C LEU A 233 1.33 6.76 38.09
N GLU A 234 1.50 6.76 39.40
CA GLU A 234 0.50 7.24 40.36
C GLU A 234 0.23 8.74 40.24
N LYS A 235 1.28 9.59 40.11
CA LYS A 235 1.12 11.04 39.85
C LYS A 235 0.38 11.33 38.54
N LYS A 236 0.48 10.45 37.54
CA LYS A 236 -0.23 10.61 36.27
C LYS A 236 -1.69 10.19 36.38
N GLU A 237 -1.99 9.18 37.21
CA GLU A 237 -3.37 8.81 37.57
C GLU A 237 -4.06 9.89 38.39
N GLU A 238 -3.39 10.48 39.41
CA GLU A 238 -3.95 11.59 40.17
C GLU A 238 -4.29 12.81 39.30
N LYS A 239 -3.44 13.11 38.28
CA LYS A 239 -3.77 14.16 37.30
C LYS A 239 -4.90 13.78 36.34
N ALA A 240 -5.12 12.49 36.09
CA ALA A 240 -6.23 12.01 35.28
C ALA A 240 -7.54 11.90 36.08
N GLU A 241 -7.45 11.56 37.36
CA GLU A 241 -8.62 11.51 38.25
C GLU A 241 -9.12 12.91 38.71
N THR A 242 -8.25 13.95 38.69
CA THR A 242 -8.66 15.32 38.94
C THR A 242 -9.37 16.02 37.80
N VAL A 243 -9.41 15.41 36.62
CA VAL A 243 -10.37 15.77 35.56
C VAL A 243 -11.68 15.04 35.88
N GLN A 244 -12.40 15.52 36.89
CA GLN A 244 -13.78 15.12 37.10
C GLN A 244 -14.54 15.32 35.79
N PRO A 245 -15.42 14.39 35.38
CA PRO A 245 -16.35 14.65 34.30
C PRO A 245 -17.09 15.93 34.77
N VAL A 246 -16.92 17.00 34.02
CA VAL A 246 -17.74 18.19 34.19
C VAL A 246 -19.17 17.70 34.07
N ARG A 247 -19.84 17.49 35.20
CA ARG A 247 -21.29 17.49 35.23
C ARG A 247 -21.63 18.85 34.63
N ILE A 248 -22.11 18.85 33.44
CA ILE A 248 -22.84 19.97 32.87
C ILE A 248 -24.04 20.05 33.80
N GLU A 249 -23.98 20.88 34.82
CA GLU A 249 -25.19 21.36 35.46
C GLU A 249 -25.98 22.00 34.34
N GLU A 250 -27.11 21.41 34.02
CA GLU A 250 -28.13 22.05 33.23
C GLU A 250 -28.49 23.37 33.95
N LYS A 251 -27.80 24.45 33.60
CA LYS A 251 -28.31 25.77 33.86
C LYS A 251 -29.65 25.82 33.16
N PRO A 252 -30.72 26.24 33.87
CA PRO A 252 -32.00 26.40 33.23
C PRO A 252 -31.82 27.29 32.03
N ALA A 253 -32.30 26.80 30.89
CA ALA A 253 -32.21 27.47 29.59
C ALA A 253 -32.69 28.91 29.75
N THR A 254 -31.78 29.85 29.78
CA THR A 254 -32.08 31.20 29.31
C THR A 254 -32.30 31.00 27.80
N PHE A 255 -33.52 31.28 27.35
CA PHE A 255 -33.89 31.38 25.97
C PHE A 255 -33.17 32.57 25.36
N ASP A 256 -31.84 32.44 25.17
CA ASP A 256 -31.12 33.21 24.20
C ASP A 256 -31.35 32.51 22.87
N PHE A 257 -31.82 33.24 21.86
CA PHE A 257 -32.07 32.82 20.51
C PHE A 257 -31.01 31.77 20.08
N ILE A 258 -31.38 30.52 20.14
CA ILE A 258 -30.63 29.44 19.48
C ILE A 258 -30.71 29.80 18.00
N GLY A 259 -29.63 30.33 17.47
CA GLY A 259 -29.60 30.82 16.09
C GLY A 259 -29.96 29.65 15.15
N ASP A 260 -30.63 29.96 14.06
CA ASP A 260 -31.04 29.04 12.99
C ASP A 260 -29.90 28.05 12.53
N ARG A 261 -28.65 28.40 12.82
CA ARG A 261 -27.46 27.61 12.53
C ARG A 261 -27.39 26.30 13.29
N ASP A 262 -27.67 26.31 14.60
CA ASP A 262 -27.52 25.09 15.44
C ASP A 262 -28.59 24.04 15.12
N SER A 263 -29.71 24.46 14.54
CA SER A 263 -30.76 23.55 14.05
C SER A 263 -30.38 22.83 12.74
N LYS A 264 -29.38 23.33 12.01
CA LYS A 264 -28.91 22.80 10.71
C LYS A 264 -27.73 21.82 10.85
N ILE A 265 -27.13 21.72 12.03
CA ILE A 265 -25.98 20.85 12.33
C ILE A 265 -26.50 19.64 13.13
N PRO A 266 -26.03 18.40 12.87
CA PRO A 266 -26.40 17.26 13.67
C PRO A 266 -26.00 17.43 15.12
N PRO A 267 -26.88 17.17 16.10
CA PRO A 267 -26.53 17.26 17.50
C PRO A 267 -25.53 16.15 17.88
N ILE A 268 -24.57 16.47 18.70
CA ILE A 268 -23.51 15.54 19.14
C ILE A 268 -24.11 14.32 19.87
N SER A 269 -25.28 14.47 20.48
CA SER A 269 -26.02 13.38 21.14
C SER A 269 -26.40 12.21 20.22
N LEU A 270 -26.37 12.39 18.89
CA LEU A 270 -26.53 11.30 17.92
C LEU A 270 -25.33 10.33 17.90
N MET A 271 -24.17 10.80 18.34
CA MET A 271 -22.97 10.01 18.47
C MET A 271 -22.98 9.35 19.86
N HIS A 272 -23.42 8.10 19.95
CA HIS A 272 -23.42 7.39 21.22
C HIS A 272 -22.01 6.88 21.53
N ALA A 273 -21.49 7.30 22.67
CA ALA A 273 -20.49 6.50 23.37
C ALA A 273 -21.25 5.29 23.97
N ASP A 274 -21.31 4.18 23.25
CA ASP A 274 -21.73 2.92 23.87
C ASP A 274 -20.85 2.71 25.11
N GLY A 275 -21.49 2.59 26.27
CA GLY A 275 -20.84 2.56 27.58
C GLY A 275 -19.89 1.40 27.86
N THR A 276 -19.49 0.67 26.82
CA THR A 276 -18.46 -0.39 26.85
C THR A 276 -17.03 0.11 27.09
N ALA A 277 -16.79 1.45 27.03
CA ALA A 277 -15.48 2.01 27.31
C ALA A 277 -15.11 2.02 28.82
N LYS A 278 -16.05 1.83 29.75
CA LYS A 278 -15.78 1.87 31.21
C LYS A 278 -15.20 0.57 31.78
N ASP A 279 -15.31 -0.56 31.06
CA ASP A 279 -14.78 -1.86 31.50
C ASP A 279 -13.41 -2.23 30.90
N LEU A 280 -12.78 -1.31 30.18
CA LEU A 280 -11.43 -1.51 29.67
C LEU A 280 -10.45 -1.43 30.86
N GLN A 281 -10.02 -2.59 31.32
CA GLN A 281 -9.06 -2.77 32.41
C GLN A 281 -7.89 -1.81 32.22
N LYS A 282 -7.66 -0.95 33.23
CA LYS A 282 -6.42 -0.17 33.41
C LYS A 282 -5.24 -1.09 33.06
N ALA A 283 -4.34 -0.62 32.18
CA ALA A 283 -3.17 -1.41 31.79
C ALA A 283 -2.52 -1.96 33.06
N ASP A 284 -2.35 -3.30 33.11
CA ASP A 284 -1.79 -3.94 34.30
C ASP A 284 -0.41 -3.35 34.59
N LYS A 285 -0.32 -2.50 35.64
CA LYS A 285 0.92 -1.83 36.06
C LYS A 285 2.08 -2.80 36.17
N GLN A 286 1.78 -4.03 36.56
CA GLN A 286 2.81 -5.06 36.70
C GLN A 286 3.35 -5.52 35.33
N SER A 287 2.50 -5.62 34.30
CA SER A 287 2.93 -5.97 32.95
C SER A 287 3.78 -4.87 32.31
N LEU A 288 3.46 -3.61 32.57
CA LEU A 288 4.25 -2.47 32.09
C LEU A 288 5.67 -2.46 32.67
N LEU A 289 5.81 -2.72 33.96
CA LEU A 289 7.12 -2.81 34.65
C LEU A 289 7.93 -4.03 34.18
N VAL A 290 7.27 -5.16 33.95
CA VAL A 290 7.94 -6.36 33.39
C VAL A 290 8.50 -6.07 32.00
N ASN A 291 7.73 -5.38 31.16
CA ASN A 291 8.20 -5.00 29.83
C ASN A 291 9.38 -4.01 29.90
N ALA A 292 9.34 -3.02 30.80
CA ALA A 292 10.45 -2.08 31.02
C ALA A 292 11.76 -2.83 31.38
N THR A 293 11.67 -3.72 32.37
CA THR A 293 12.82 -4.55 32.80
C THR A 293 13.34 -5.44 31.65
N LEU A 294 12.43 -5.98 30.83
CA LEU A 294 12.82 -6.82 29.69
C LEU A 294 13.50 -6.00 28.59
N ILE A 295 13.04 -4.77 28.32
CA ILE A 295 13.68 -3.83 27.39
C ILE A 295 15.08 -3.50 27.85
N GLU A 296 15.27 -3.10 29.12
CA GLU A 296 16.60 -2.79 29.68
C GLU A 296 17.56 -3.97 29.57
N LYS A 297 17.12 -5.17 30.00
CA LYS A 297 17.90 -6.38 29.92
C LYS A 297 18.29 -6.72 28.49
N LYS A 298 17.37 -6.61 27.55
CA LYS A 298 17.64 -6.94 26.15
C LYS A 298 18.58 -5.93 25.50
N LEU A 299 18.39 -4.65 25.75
CA LEU A 299 19.33 -3.65 25.27
C LEU A 299 20.73 -3.84 25.86
N MET A 300 20.84 -4.24 27.14
CA MET A 300 22.09 -4.55 27.76
C MET A 300 22.76 -5.80 27.17
N ASP A 301 21.99 -6.85 26.82
CA ASP A 301 22.48 -8.05 26.13
C ASP A 301 23.16 -7.66 24.77
N PHE A 302 22.67 -6.60 24.09
CA PHE A 302 23.27 -6.04 22.87
C PHE A 302 24.35 -4.96 23.12
N GLY A 303 24.78 -4.81 24.38
CA GLY A 303 25.82 -3.85 24.79
C GLY A 303 25.35 -2.40 24.78
N VAL A 304 24.05 -2.15 24.86
CA VAL A 304 23.43 -0.83 25.05
C VAL A 304 23.05 -0.69 26.53
N LYS A 305 23.89 -0.01 27.30
CA LYS A 305 23.62 0.29 28.70
C LYS A 305 22.67 1.49 28.82
N GLY A 306 21.74 1.47 29.76
CA GLY A 306 20.78 2.53 30.02
C GLY A 306 19.66 2.05 30.92
N LYS A 307 18.70 2.93 31.19
CA LYS A 307 17.52 2.64 32.03
C LYS A 307 16.25 3.19 31.37
N VAL A 308 15.10 2.62 31.69
CA VAL A 308 13.79 3.15 31.34
C VAL A 308 13.43 4.22 32.38
N ALA A 309 13.51 5.48 31.98
CA ALA A 309 13.24 6.63 32.88
C ALA A 309 11.76 6.99 32.98
N GLY A 310 10.94 6.57 31.99
CA GLY A 310 9.51 6.84 31.98
C GLY A 310 8.70 5.80 31.23
N ILE A 311 7.45 5.60 31.65
CA ILE A 311 6.47 4.75 30.98
C ILE A 311 5.22 5.58 30.73
N ASN A 312 4.83 5.74 29.47
CA ASN A 312 3.67 6.49 29.07
C ASN A 312 2.68 5.54 28.37
N PRO A 313 1.69 4.98 29.08
CA PRO A 313 0.66 4.18 28.49
C PRO A 313 -0.28 5.03 27.65
N GLY A 314 -0.52 4.62 26.41
CA GLY A 314 -1.51 5.18 25.49
C GLY A 314 -2.59 4.16 25.14
N PRO A 315 -3.58 4.53 24.31
CA PRO A 315 -4.72 3.65 23.99
C PRO A 315 -4.33 2.43 23.16
N VAL A 316 -3.33 2.56 22.28
CA VAL A 316 -2.93 1.51 21.33
C VAL A 316 -1.52 1.02 21.59
N ILE A 317 -0.64 1.92 22.02
CA ILE A 317 0.76 1.64 22.31
C ILE A 317 1.13 2.20 23.68
N THR A 318 2.18 1.62 24.29
CA THR A 318 2.86 2.20 25.45
C THR A 318 4.23 2.70 25.02
N MET A 319 4.55 3.96 25.31
CA MET A 319 5.87 4.52 25.06
C MET A 319 6.77 4.37 26.29
N TYR A 320 7.91 3.71 26.14
CA TYR A 320 8.97 3.58 27.11
C TYR A 320 10.07 4.59 26.77
N GLU A 321 10.41 5.45 27.71
CA GLU A 321 11.46 6.46 27.59
C GLU A 321 12.78 5.84 28.06
N PHE A 322 13.64 5.43 27.13
CA PHE A 322 14.92 4.82 27.45
C PHE A 322 16.03 5.85 27.47
N GLU A 323 16.67 6.03 28.60
CA GLU A 323 17.83 6.91 28.80
C GLU A 323 19.11 6.10 28.63
N PRO A 324 19.85 6.26 27.50
CA PRO A 324 21.08 5.54 27.28
C PRO A 324 22.22 6.10 28.14
N ALA A 325 23.14 5.22 28.57
CA ALA A 325 24.35 5.64 29.26
C ALA A 325 25.24 6.48 28.35
N SER A 326 26.08 7.33 28.96
CA SER A 326 27.03 8.18 28.23
C SER A 326 27.91 7.38 27.25
N GLY A 327 28.11 7.92 26.07
CA GLY A 327 28.94 7.33 25.01
C GLY A 327 28.23 6.35 24.08
N ILE A 328 26.93 6.07 24.28
CA ILE A 328 26.14 5.22 23.37
C ILE A 328 25.58 6.03 22.21
N LYS A 329 25.87 5.60 20.98
CA LYS A 329 25.31 6.20 19.77
C LYS A 329 23.85 5.83 19.59
N ILE A 330 22.95 6.81 19.40
CA ILE A 330 21.51 6.62 19.20
C ILE A 330 21.22 5.69 18.01
N GLY A 331 21.95 5.82 16.91
CA GLY A 331 21.81 4.94 15.74
C GLY A 331 21.94 3.45 16.06
N ARG A 332 22.77 3.08 17.08
CA ARG A 332 22.88 1.69 17.54
C ARG A 332 21.60 1.20 18.21
N ILE A 333 20.91 2.08 18.94
CA ILE A 333 19.64 1.74 19.59
C ILE A 333 18.56 1.53 18.51
N LEU A 334 18.47 2.47 17.57
CA LEU A 334 17.42 2.44 16.52
C LEU A 334 17.48 1.16 15.66
N THR A 335 18.61 0.52 15.52
CA THR A 335 18.76 -0.73 14.74
C THR A 335 18.23 -1.97 15.48
N LEU A 336 17.93 -1.90 16.78
CA LEU A 336 17.51 -3.03 17.61
C LEU A 336 15.98 -3.22 17.70
N SER A 337 15.19 -2.53 16.86
CA SER A 337 13.72 -2.62 16.89
C SER A 337 13.19 -4.04 16.63
N GLU A 338 13.78 -4.77 15.68
CA GLU A 338 13.41 -6.16 15.37
C GLU A 338 13.79 -7.12 16.50
N ASP A 339 14.96 -6.93 17.11
CA ASP A 339 15.44 -7.73 18.23
C ASP A 339 14.54 -7.56 19.46
N LEU A 340 14.11 -6.32 19.74
CA LEU A 340 13.15 -6.04 20.81
C LEU A 340 11.78 -6.61 20.51
N THR A 341 11.31 -6.52 19.27
CA THR A 341 10.04 -7.13 18.84
C THR A 341 10.03 -8.63 19.13
N MET A 342 11.12 -9.32 18.79
CA MET A 342 11.28 -10.75 19.06
C MET A 342 11.34 -11.03 20.58
N ALA A 343 12.05 -10.22 21.33
CA ALA A 343 12.25 -10.41 22.78
C ALA A 343 10.94 -10.20 23.56
N LEU A 344 10.18 -9.17 23.22
CA LEU A 344 8.90 -8.83 23.83
C LEU A 344 7.75 -9.72 23.34
N LYS A 345 7.98 -10.51 22.27
CA LYS A 345 6.95 -11.32 21.60
C LYS A 345 5.71 -10.50 21.24
N SER A 346 5.93 -9.25 20.89
CA SER A 346 4.90 -8.28 20.55
C SER A 346 4.70 -8.15 19.02
N LYS A 347 3.75 -7.35 18.60
CA LYS A 347 3.72 -6.78 17.26
C LYS A 347 4.94 -5.86 17.07
N PRO A 348 5.24 -5.35 15.87
CA PRO A 348 6.43 -4.54 15.63
C PRO A 348 6.61 -3.41 16.65
N VAL A 349 7.77 -3.37 17.28
CA VAL A 349 8.21 -2.31 18.19
C VAL A 349 8.85 -1.21 17.35
N ARG A 350 8.50 0.04 17.59
CA ARG A 350 9.04 1.18 16.86
C ARG A 350 9.92 2.04 17.75
N MET A 351 11.04 2.50 17.20
CA MET A 351 11.95 3.45 17.85
C MET A 351 11.73 4.85 17.30
N THR A 352 11.39 5.84 18.16
CA THR A 352 11.06 7.20 17.69
C THR A 352 12.26 8.15 17.62
N GLY A 353 13.44 7.71 18.01
CA GLY A 353 14.60 8.59 18.17
C GLY A 353 14.54 9.40 19.47
N VAL A 354 15.21 10.55 19.49
CA VAL A 354 15.30 11.40 20.70
C VAL A 354 13.94 12.05 20.98
N ILE A 355 13.51 11.96 22.23
CA ILE A 355 12.31 12.65 22.71
C ILE A 355 12.68 14.11 22.97
N GLU A 356 11.89 15.03 22.44
CA GLU A 356 12.11 16.46 22.58
C GLU A 356 12.07 16.90 24.06
N GLY A 357 13.09 17.67 24.46
CA GLY A 357 13.24 18.12 25.84
C GLY A 357 13.73 17.06 26.82
N LYS A 358 14.07 15.84 26.37
CA LYS A 358 14.56 14.74 27.20
C LYS A 358 15.82 14.10 26.62
N SER A 359 16.71 13.63 27.50
CA SER A 359 17.89 12.83 27.11
C SER A 359 17.53 11.34 26.92
N ALA A 360 16.38 11.05 26.33
CA ALA A 360 15.84 9.71 26.19
C ALA A 360 15.43 9.40 24.75
N VAL A 361 15.45 8.11 24.41
CA VAL A 361 14.94 7.55 23.16
C VAL A 361 13.57 6.92 23.44
N GLY A 362 12.58 7.20 22.60
CA GLY A 362 11.27 6.60 22.70
C GLY A 362 11.22 5.20 22.11
N ILE A 363 10.69 4.24 22.85
CA ILE A 363 10.44 2.86 22.43
C ILE A 363 8.94 2.62 22.52
N GLU A 364 8.28 2.54 21.38
CA GLU A 364 6.84 2.34 21.26
C GLU A 364 6.54 0.84 21.20
N VAL A 365 5.91 0.31 22.23
CA VAL A 365 5.52 -1.11 22.35
C VAL A 365 4.00 -1.22 22.21
N PRO A 366 3.48 -2.01 21.27
CA PRO A 366 2.05 -2.23 21.10
C PRO A 366 1.41 -2.87 22.33
N ASN A 367 0.27 -2.35 22.77
CA ASN A 367 -0.52 -2.91 23.85
C ASN A 367 -1.09 -4.29 23.47
N ASN A 368 -1.20 -5.20 24.42
CA ASN A 368 -1.84 -6.49 24.20
C ASN A 368 -3.33 -6.36 23.87
N LYS A 369 -4.03 -5.45 24.54
CA LYS A 369 -5.40 -5.03 24.24
C LYS A 369 -5.35 -3.58 23.75
N ARG A 370 -5.94 -3.32 22.60
CA ARG A 370 -6.05 -1.97 22.04
C ARG A 370 -7.38 -1.37 22.45
N GLU A 371 -7.36 -0.11 22.86
CA GLU A 371 -8.56 0.68 23.09
C GLU A 371 -8.95 1.37 21.78
N PRO A 372 -10.22 1.25 21.34
CA PRO A 372 -10.71 2.02 20.20
C PRO A 372 -10.72 3.50 20.55
N VAL A 373 -10.25 4.33 19.63
CA VAL A 373 -10.36 5.78 19.74
C VAL A 373 -11.69 6.17 19.11
N LEU A 374 -12.69 6.53 19.91
CA LEU A 374 -14.03 6.82 19.40
C LEU A 374 -14.11 8.26 18.87
N PHE A 375 -14.77 8.44 17.72
CA PHE A 375 -15.04 9.75 17.14
C PHE A 375 -15.90 10.61 18.10
N SER A 376 -16.92 10.01 18.71
CA SER A 376 -17.81 10.64 19.68
C SER A 376 -17.07 11.27 20.86
N GLU A 377 -15.98 10.66 21.31
CA GLU A 377 -15.17 11.18 22.42
C GLU A 377 -14.42 12.47 22.05
N ILE A 378 -13.87 12.52 20.81
CA ILE A 378 -13.07 13.68 20.40
C ILE A 378 -13.95 14.84 19.95
N ILE A 379 -15.07 14.58 19.29
CA ILE A 379 -16.00 15.66 18.90
C ILE A 379 -16.62 16.37 20.13
N ASN A 380 -16.76 15.66 21.26
CA ASN A 380 -17.19 16.21 22.55
C ASN A 380 -16.06 16.92 23.31
N SER A 381 -14.81 16.89 22.83
CA SER A 381 -13.68 17.47 23.54
C SER A 381 -13.60 18.98 23.39
N LYS A 382 -12.92 19.61 24.35
CA LYS A 382 -12.66 21.06 24.30
C LYS A 382 -11.84 21.45 23.08
N GLU A 383 -10.90 20.63 22.66
CA GLU A 383 -10.06 20.87 21.50
C GLU A 383 -10.87 21.02 20.20
N PHE A 384 -11.94 20.26 20.04
CA PHE A 384 -12.84 20.40 18.91
C PHE A 384 -13.83 21.55 19.08
N ALA A 385 -14.43 21.69 20.26
CA ALA A 385 -15.42 22.72 20.54
C ALA A 385 -14.84 24.15 20.45
N ASP A 386 -13.67 24.38 21.04
CA ASP A 386 -13.00 25.69 21.09
C ASP A 386 -12.38 26.11 19.74
N SER A 387 -12.27 25.18 18.78
CA SER A 387 -11.78 25.51 17.46
C SER A 387 -12.78 26.39 16.70
N LYS A 388 -12.34 27.58 16.29
CA LYS A 388 -13.16 28.56 15.55
C LYS A 388 -13.27 28.27 14.05
N SER A 389 -12.44 27.39 13.52
CA SER A 389 -12.43 27.07 12.10
C SER A 389 -13.59 26.14 11.73
N LEU A 390 -14.31 26.50 10.65
CA LEU A 390 -15.35 25.65 10.06
C LEU A 390 -14.77 24.36 9.43
N LEU A 391 -13.46 24.35 9.15
CA LEU A 391 -12.75 23.24 8.52
C LEU A 391 -11.91 22.45 9.53
N THR A 392 -12.34 22.41 10.80
CA THR A 392 -11.71 21.59 11.83
C THR A 392 -12.08 20.13 11.63
N ILE A 393 -11.08 19.27 11.51
CA ILE A 393 -11.24 17.82 11.40
C ILE A 393 -10.64 17.10 12.61
N VAL A 394 -11.26 16.00 12.98
CA VAL A 394 -10.76 15.09 14.01
C VAL A 394 -9.72 14.17 13.40
N LEU A 395 -8.51 14.11 13.97
CA LEU A 395 -7.51 13.12 13.56
C LEU A 395 -7.57 11.87 14.43
N GLY A 396 -7.60 12.02 15.75
CA GLY A 396 -7.56 10.90 16.69
C GLY A 396 -6.88 11.28 17.98
N LYS A 397 -6.17 10.33 18.61
CA LYS A 397 -5.35 10.54 19.80
C LYS A 397 -3.87 10.30 19.51
N ASP A 398 -3.00 11.08 20.13
CA ASP A 398 -1.57 10.83 20.08
C ASP A 398 -1.15 9.60 20.93
N THR A 399 0.13 9.30 20.94
CA THR A 399 0.70 8.19 21.71
C THR A 399 0.56 8.33 23.23
N THR A 400 0.18 9.52 23.72
CA THR A 400 -0.06 9.79 25.14
C THR A 400 -1.55 9.83 25.51
N GLY A 401 -2.44 9.65 24.52
CA GLY A 401 -3.89 9.68 24.69
C GLY A 401 -4.51 11.07 24.58
N LYS A 402 -3.74 12.11 24.18
CA LYS A 402 -4.24 13.46 23.96
C LYS A 402 -5.03 13.54 22.65
N ASN A 403 -6.19 14.22 22.67
CA ASN A 403 -7.00 14.46 21.49
C ASN A 403 -6.28 15.39 20.50
N ILE A 404 -6.25 15.00 19.23
CA ILE A 404 -5.64 15.77 18.14
C ILE A 404 -6.69 16.12 17.11
N VAL A 405 -6.90 17.43 16.94
CA VAL A 405 -7.73 18.01 15.88
C VAL A 405 -6.84 18.81 14.94
N PHE A 406 -7.28 19.02 13.71
CA PHE A 406 -6.52 19.67 12.68
C PHE A 406 -7.39 20.63 11.88
N ASP A 407 -6.87 21.83 11.62
CA ASP A 407 -7.56 22.86 10.84
C ASP A 407 -7.11 22.83 9.38
N LEU A 408 -7.97 22.33 8.50
CA LEU A 408 -7.69 22.24 7.07
C LEU A 408 -7.51 23.62 6.41
N ALA A 409 -8.09 24.70 6.95
CA ALA A 409 -7.86 26.03 6.43
C ALA A 409 -6.41 26.51 6.62
N LYS A 410 -5.77 26.11 7.73
CA LYS A 410 -4.36 26.43 8.01
C LYS A 410 -3.40 25.63 7.15
N ALA A 411 -3.76 24.39 6.83
CA ALA A 411 -3.00 23.51 5.97
C ALA A 411 -3.88 23.05 4.80
N PRO A 412 -3.93 23.82 3.75
CA PRO A 412 -5.04 23.88 2.80
C PRO A 412 -5.28 22.59 2.02
N HIS A 413 -4.28 21.72 1.95
CA HIS A 413 -4.36 20.48 1.15
C HIS A 413 -3.76 19.34 1.94
N LEU A 414 -4.47 18.20 1.95
CA LEU A 414 -4.13 17.01 2.71
C LEU A 414 -3.94 15.82 1.76
N LEU A 415 -2.76 15.21 1.81
CA LEU A 415 -2.47 13.97 1.11
C LEU A 415 -2.57 12.80 2.09
N ILE A 416 -3.33 11.78 1.73
CA ILE A 416 -3.58 10.59 2.54
C ILE A 416 -3.17 9.35 1.77
N ALA A 417 -2.39 8.48 2.39
CA ALA A 417 -2.08 7.20 1.77
C ALA A 417 -2.09 6.05 2.77
N GLY A 418 -2.29 4.83 2.27
CA GLY A 418 -2.27 3.63 3.09
C GLY A 418 -2.73 2.40 2.32
N ALA A 419 -2.26 1.22 2.73
CA ALA A 419 -2.69 -0.05 2.16
C ALA A 419 -4.18 -0.33 2.44
N THR A 420 -4.78 -1.21 1.66
CA THR A 420 -6.16 -1.66 1.89
C THR A 420 -6.32 -2.21 3.31
N GLY A 421 -7.36 -1.77 4.02
CA GLY A 421 -7.61 -2.17 5.41
C GLY A 421 -6.73 -1.49 6.46
N ALA A 422 -5.86 -0.52 6.08
CA ALA A 422 -5.02 0.21 7.03
C ALA A 422 -5.77 1.27 7.86
N GLY A 423 -6.99 1.69 7.42
CA GLY A 423 -7.82 2.69 8.10
C GLY A 423 -8.07 3.96 7.29
N LYS A 424 -7.59 4.04 6.02
CA LYS A 424 -7.76 5.20 5.13
C LYS A 424 -9.23 5.59 4.96
N SER A 425 -10.09 4.64 4.61
CA SER A 425 -11.52 4.87 4.37
C SER A 425 -12.26 5.34 5.62
N VAL A 426 -11.99 4.70 6.76
CA VAL A 426 -12.56 5.12 8.04
C VAL A 426 -12.16 6.57 8.36
N PHE A 427 -10.92 6.95 8.08
CA PHE A 427 -10.46 8.31 8.29
C PHE A 427 -11.14 9.32 7.36
N ILE A 428 -11.38 8.98 6.09
CA ILE A 428 -12.13 9.84 5.16
C ILE A 428 -13.55 10.06 5.68
N ASN A 429 -14.21 9.01 6.15
CA ASN A 429 -15.53 9.12 6.78
C ASN A 429 -15.48 10.03 8.03
N THR A 430 -14.49 9.85 8.90
CA THR A 430 -14.27 10.70 10.07
C THR A 430 -14.04 12.16 9.68
N LEU A 431 -13.33 12.43 8.59
CA LEU A 431 -13.08 13.77 8.05
C LEU A 431 -14.39 14.41 7.60
N VAL A 432 -15.19 13.73 6.79
CA VAL A 432 -16.49 14.24 6.33
C VAL A 432 -17.41 14.48 7.53
N MET A 433 -17.51 13.51 8.44
CA MET A 433 -18.29 13.65 9.68
C MET A 433 -17.84 14.85 10.50
N SER A 434 -16.55 15.09 10.67
CA SER A 434 -16.03 16.25 11.39
C SER A 434 -16.54 17.56 10.78
N LEU A 435 -16.57 17.67 9.45
CA LEU A 435 -17.02 18.88 8.76
C LEU A 435 -18.52 19.09 8.87
N ILE A 436 -19.36 18.07 8.76
CA ILE A 436 -20.82 18.20 8.88
C ILE A 436 -21.28 18.46 10.31
N PHE A 437 -20.48 18.07 11.33
CA PHE A 437 -20.71 18.45 12.74
C PHE A 437 -20.16 19.82 13.10
N LYS A 438 -19.41 20.48 12.20
CA LYS A 438 -18.81 21.80 12.45
C LYS A 438 -19.43 22.91 11.62
N ALA A 439 -19.94 22.59 10.43
CA ALA A 439 -20.42 23.59 9.47
C ALA A 439 -21.71 23.16 8.77
N THR A 440 -22.52 24.13 8.42
CA THR A 440 -23.76 23.93 7.66
C THR A 440 -23.45 23.75 6.17
N HIS A 441 -24.42 23.22 5.40
CA HIS A 441 -24.35 23.09 3.93
C HIS A 441 -24.21 24.43 3.19
N GLU A 442 -24.52 25.56 3.83
CA GLU A 442 -24.31 26.91 3.28
C GLU A 442 -22.88 27.40 3.49
N GLU A 443 -22.19 26.89 4.50
CA GLU A 443 -20.83 27.28 4.88
C GLU A 443 -19.74 26.41 4.24
N VAL A 444 -19.99 25.10 4.12
CA VAL A 444 -19.04 24.13 3.53
C VAL A 444 -19.74 23.27 2.50
N ASN A 445 -19.16 23.19 1.33
CA ASN A 445 -19.62 22.33 0.23
C ASN A 445 -18.58 21.28 -0.10
N PHE A 446 -19.05 20.17 -0.69
CA PHE A 446 -18.20 19.04 -1.09
C PHE A 446 -18.28 18.80 -2.60
N LEU A 447 -17.13 18.55 -3.22
CA LEU A 447 -16.98 17.86 -4.50
C LEU A 447 -16.31 16.51 -4.21
N MET A 448 -17.08 15.43 -4.36
CA MET A 448 -16.63 14.08 -4.01
C MET A 448 -16.37 13.25 -5.25
N ILE A 449 -15.20 12.60 -5.31
CA ILE A 449 -14.76 11.75 -6.43
C ILE A 449 -14.39 10.39 -5.87
N ASP A 450 -15.16 9.34 -6.22
CA ASP A 450 -14.97 7.95 -5.76
C ASP A 450 -15.08 6.97 -6.94
N PRO A 451 -13.98 6.71 -7.65
CA PRO A 451 -14.00 5.79 -8.79
C PRO A 451 -14.41 4.36 -8.44
N LYS A 452 -14.34 3.98 -7.17
CA LYS A 452 -14.64 2.62 -6.67
C LYS A 452 -16.08 2.44 -6.24
N ARG A 453 -16.84 3.52 -6.04
CA ARG A 453 -18.26 3.51 -5.57
C ARG A 453 -18.46 2.84 -4.21
N LEU A 454 -17.50 2.94 -3.31
CA LEU A 454 -17.55 2.21 -2.03
C LEU A 454 -17.50 3.13 -0.82
N GLU A 455 -16.52 4.03 -0.79
CA GLU A 455 -16.14 4.73 0.44
C GLU A 455 -16.99 5.97 0.70
N LEU A 456 -17.38 6.70 -0.35
CA LEU A 456 -18.15 7.93 -0.25
C LEU A 456 -19.66 7.74 -0.49
N ALA A 457 -20.11 6.56 -0.91
CA ALA A 457 -21.52 6.25 -1.16
C ALA A 457 -22.47 6.59 0.01
N PRO A 458 -22.11 6.41 1.29
CA PRO A 458 -22.97 6.82 2.40
C PRO A 458 -23.36 8.29 2.40
N PHE A 459 -22.62 9.14 1.69
CA PHE A 459 -22.81 10.61 1.67
C PHE A 459 -23.56 11.13 0.44
N GLU A 460 -24.13 10.26 -0.41
CA GLU A 460 -24.81 10.65 -1.67
C GLU A 460 -25.92 11.69 -1.52
N ASN A 461 -26.62 11.66 -0.38
CA ASN A 461 -27.78 12.52 -0.15
C ASN A 461 -27.45 13.78 0.67
N LEU A 462 -26.18 14.09 0.89
CA LEU A 462 -25.82 15.27 1.64
C LEU A 462 -26.15 16.58 0.89
N PRO A 463 -26.86 17.55 1.48
CA PRO A 463 -27.13 18.84 0.87
C PRO A 463 -25.86 19.69 0.66
N HIS A 464 -24.74 19.30 1.27
CA HIS A 464 -23.42 19.92 1.08
C HIS A 464 -22.81 19.62 -0.29
N LEU A 465 -23.33 18.63 -1.03
CA LEU A 465 -22.79 18.23 -2.34
C LEU A 465 -23.11 19.27 -3.41
N ILE A 466 -22.09 19.68 -4.17
CA ILE A 466 -22.27 20.58 -5.34
C ILE A 466 -22.60 19.84 -6.64
N SER A 467 -22.44 18.53 -6.65
CA SER A 467 -22.86 17.59 -7.71
C SER A 467 -23.08 16.23 -7.08
N ASP A 468 -23.67 15.32 -7.84
CA ASP A 468 -23.63 13.91 -7.45
C ASP A 468 -22.18 13.45 -7.33
N ILE A 469 -21.95 12.39 -6.51
CA ILE A 469 -20.60 11.84 -6.35
C ILE A 469 -20.09 11.36 -7.70
N VAL A 470 -18.89 11.79 -8.05
CA VAL A 470 -18.30 11.51 -9.36
C VAL A 470 -17.63 10.16 -9.35
N TYR A 471 -18.24 9.18 -10.01
CA TYR A 471 -17.73 7.81 -10.09
C TYR A 471 -16.89 7.54 -11.35
N ASP A 472 -17.15 8.26 -12.42
CA ASP A 472 -16.43 8.09 -13.69
C ASP A 472 -15.12 8.88 -13.69
N PRO A 473 -13.96 8.23 -13.94
CA PRO A 473 -12.67 8.91 -14.00
C PRO A 473 -12.59 10.02 -15.08
N LYS A 474 -13.33 9.93 -16.18
CA LYS A 474 -13.37 11.00 -17.21
C LYS A 474 -14.11 12.21 -16.67
N LYS A 475 -15.27 12.00 -16.04
CA LYS A 475 -16.03 13.07 -15.38
C LYS A 475 -15.24 13.69 -14.23
N ALA A 476 -14.41 12.92 -13.53
CA ALA A 476 -13.52 13.42 -12.49
C ALA A 476 -12.51 14.45 -13.03
N GLY A 477 -11.96 14.23 -14.23
CA GLY A 477 -11.11 15.21 -14.91
C GLY A 477 -11.85 16.52 -15.19
N VAL A 478 -13.12 16.45 -15.61
CA VAL A 478 -13.99 17.62 -15.82
C VAL A 478 -14.30 18.33 -14.51
N ALA A 479 -14.63 17.58 -13.45
CA ALA A 479 -14.89 18.13 -12.13
C ALA A 479 -13.69 18.91 -11.57
N LEU A 480 -12.47 18.41 -11.77
CA LEU A 480 -11.27 19.11 -11.36
C LEU A 480 -11.00 20.38 -12.20
N LYS A 481 -11.25 20.34 -13.51
CA LYS A 481 -11.17 21.54 -14.36
C LYS A 481 -12.20 22.58 -13.95
N TRP A 482 -13.43 22.16 -13.64
CA TRP A 482 -14.45 23.05 -13.09
C TRP A 482 -14.01 23.67 -11.76
N ALA A 483 -13.41 22.91 -10.85
CA ALA A 483 -12.89 23.45 -9.59
C ALA A 483 -11.81 24.52 -9.81
N VAL A 484 -10.98 24.36 -10.85
CA VAL A 484 -10.02 25.41 -11.27
C VAL A 484 -10.75 26.66 -11.78
N SER A 485 -11.79 26.50 -12.60
CA SER A 485 -12.61 27.62 -13.10
C SER A 485 -13.33 28.35 -11.95
N GLU A 486 -13.88 27.62 -10.99
CA GLU A 486 -14.50 28.18 -9.79
C GLU A 486 -13.47 28.98 -8.95
N MET A 487 -12.25 28.44 -8.81
CA MET A 487 -11.16 29.17 -8.15
C MET A 487 -10.91 30.52 -8.83
N GLU A 488 -10.82 30.56 -10.16
CA GLU A 488 -10.60 31.78 -10.91
C GLU A 488 -11.78 32.76 -10.79
N SER A 489 -13.00 32.25 -10.79
CA SER A 489 -14.22 33.03 -10.57
C SER A 489 -14.20 33.67 -9.15
N ARG A 490 -13.82 32.92 -8.14
CA ARG A 490 -13.68 33.43 -6.75
C ARG A 490 -12.63 34.52 -6.66
N TYR A 491 -11.49 34.36 -7.33
CA TYR A 491 -10.46 35.40 -7.38
C TYR A 491 -10.96 36.69 -8.02
N LYS A 492 -11.72 36.61 -9.13
CA LYS A 492 -12.33 37.79 -9.76
C LYS A 492 -13.29 38.49 -8.79
N LYS A 493 -14.13 37.74 -8.06
CA LYS A 493 -15.04 38.30 -7.05
C LYS A 493 -14.29 38.96 -5.91
N MET A 494 -13.24 38.33 -5.38
CA MET A 494 -12.41 38.90 -4.31
C MET A 494 -11.66 40.16 -4.78
N GLN A 495 -11.20 40.18 -6.03
CA GLN A 495 -10.54 41.33 -6.62
C GLN A 495 -11.50 42.52 -6.79
N SER A 496 -12.74 42.32 -7.25
CA SER A 496 -13.74 43.36 -7.34
C SER A 496 -14.09 43.96 -5.97
N GLU A 497 -14.10 43.14 -4.94
CA GLU A 497 -14.33 43.54 -3.54
C GLU A 497 -13.10 44.06 -2.81
N LYS A 498 -11.93 44.07 -3.45
CA LYS A 498 -10.63 44.52 -2.93
C LYS A 498 -10.22 43.80 -1.63
N VAL A 499 -10.48 42.49 -1.54
CA VAL A 499 -10.11 41.64 -0.39
C VAL A 499 -9.08 40.59 -0.80
N LYS A 500 -8.29 40.08 0.16
CA LYS A 500 -7.15 39.20 -0.12
C LYS A 500 -7.48 37.70 0.05
N ASN A 501 -8.49 37.38 0.85
CA ASN A 501 -8.88 36.02 1.16
C ASN A 501 -10.37 35.89 1.44
N ILE A 502 -10.84 34.64 1.51
CA ILE A 502 -12.26 34.32 1.72
C ILE A 502 -12.76 34.80 3.09
N GLU A 503 -11.92 34.80 4.14
CA GLU A 503 -12.31 35.27 5.46
C GLU A 503 -12.70 36.76 5.43
N GLN A 504 -11.86 37.60 4.80
CA GLN A 504 -12.13 39.04 4.65
C GLN A 504 -13.35 39.27 3.75
N PHE A 505 -13.51 38.47 2.69
CA PHE A 505 -14.68 38.54 1.82
C PHE A 505 -15.96 38.25 2.63
N ASN A 506 -15.95 37.14 3.36
CA ASN A 506 -17.10 36.70 4.12
C ASN A 506 -17.43 37.67 5.30
N GLU A 507 -16.42 38.23 5.95
CA GLU A 507 -16.64 39.27 6.99
C GLU A 507 -17.30 40.50 6.38
N LYS A 508 -16.84 40.97 5.24
CA LYS A 508 -17.43 42.11 4.52
C LYS A 508 -18.89 41.85 4.13
N TYR A 509 -19.17 40.67 3.57
CA TYR A 509 -20.51 40.29 3.10
C TYR A 509 -21.48 40.11 4.28
N ARG A 510 -21.05 39.52 5.39
CA ARG A 510 -21.89 39.44 6.62
C ARG A 510 -22.24 40.79 7.17
N LYS A 511 -21.32 41.77 7.18
CA LYS A 511 -21.60 43.16 7.60
C LYS A 511 -22.61 43.85 6.69
N GLN A 512 -22.71 43.45 5.44
CA GLN A 512 -23.66 43.99 4.45
C GLN A 512 -24.99 43.20 4.41
N GLY A 513 -25.15 42.14 5.20
CA GLY A 513 -26.32 41.27 5.17
C GLY A 513 -26.39 40.37 3.91
N LEU A 514 -25.28 40.25 3.16
CA LEU A 514 -25.17 39.43 1.96
C LEU A 514 -24.73 37.99 2.28
N LYS A 515 -25.07 37.03 1.40
CA LYS A 515 -24.67 35.64 1.55
C LYS A 515 -23.15 35.50 1.43
N PRO A 516 -22.46 34.94 2.45
CA PRO A 516 -21.04 34.68 2.39
C PRO A 516 -20.71 33.60 1.36
N MET A 517 -19.46 33.53 0.91
CA MET A 517 -18.94 32.50 0.03
C MET A 517 -18.65 31.23 0.84
N SER A 518 -19.17 30.09 0.41
CA SER A 518 -18.91 28.79 1.05
C SER A 518 -17.49 28.30 0.82
N TYR A 519 -16.94 27.58 1.78
CA TYR A 519 -15.73 26.78 1.54
C TYR A 519 -16.05 25.59 0.64
N LEU A 520 -15.11 25.18 -0.20
CA LEU A 520 -15.24 23.99 -1.05
C LEU A 520 -14.16 22.99 -0.69
N VAL A 521 -14.56 21.80 -0.28
CA VAL A 521 -13.64 20.68 -0.01
C VAL A 521 -13.78 19.65 -1.13
N VAL A 522 -12.72 19.51 -1.91
CA VAL A 522 -12.63 18.50 -2.97
C VAL A 522 -11.99 17.25 -2.40
N ILE A 523 -12.73 16.14 -2.39
CA ILE A 523 -12.29 14.86 -1.82
C ILE A 523 -12.12 13.85 -2.95
N ILE A 524 -10.92 13.28 -3.06
CA ILE A 524 -10.58 12.22 -4.03
C ILE A 524 -10.20 10.99 -3.22
N ASP A 525 -11.02 9.92 -3.28
CA ASP A 525 -10.76 8.68 -2.55
C ASP A 525 -9.58 7.88 -3.12
N GLU A 526 -9.44 7.84 -4.45
CA GLU A 526 -8.35 7.08 -5.07
C GLU A 526 -7.75 7.82 -6.27
N LEU A 527 -6.64 8.52 -6.01
CA LEU A 527 -5.92 9.26 -7.04
C LEU A 527 -5.35 8.34 -8.12
N SER A 528 -4.93 7.11 -7.77
CA SER A 528 -4.29 6.19 -8.73
C SER A 528 -5.19 5.89 -9.93
N ASP A 529 -6.49 5.81 -9.74
CA ASP A 529 -7.43 5.45 -10.79
C ASP A 529 -7.64 6.62 -11.77
N LEU A 530 -7.59 7.85 -11.28
CA LEU A 530 -7.61 9.06 -12.11
C LEU A 530 -6.33 9.23 -12.91
N MET A 531 -5.18 8.95 -12.29
CA MET A 531 -3.86 9.04 -12.94
C MET A 531 -3.65 7.98 -14.02
N LEU A 532 -4.42 6.90 -14.02
CA LEU A 532 -4.42 5.90 -15.09
C LEU A 532 -5.21 6.35 -16.32
N THR A 533 -6.25 7.15 -16.14
CA THR A 533 -7.18 7.53 -17.22
C THR A 533 -6.78 8.84 -17.89
N SER A 534 -6.49 9.87 -17.11
CA SER A 534 -6.20 11.23 -17.61
C SER A 534 -5.07 11.91 -16.83
N PRO A 535 -3.85 11.35 -16.81
CA PRO A 535 -2.78 11.78 -15.91
C PRO A 535 -2.43 13.26 -16.03
N LYS A 536 -2.29 13.79 -17.27
CA LYS A 536 -1.89 15.19 -17.49
C LYS A 536 -2.92 16.19 -17.01
N ASP A 537 -4.20 15.96 -17.30
CA ASP A 537 -5.29 16.87 -16.94
C ASP A 537 -5.51 16.89 -15.43
N VAL A 538 -5.51 15.71 -14.82
CA VAL A 538 -5.67 15.54 -13.36
C VAL A 538 -4.49 16.18 -12.62
N GLU A 539 -3.25 15.84 -12.99
CA GLU A 539 -2.06 16.40 -12.36
C GLU A 539 -2.01 17.94 -12.49
N THR A 540 -2.27 18.48 -13.70
CA THR A 540 -2.30 19.93 -13.93
C THR A 540 -3.34 20.63 -13.06
N SER A 541 -4.54 20.09 -12.97
CA SER A 541 -5.62 20.66 -12.17
C SER A 541 -5.29 20.62 -10.66
N ILE A 542 -4.77 19.50 -10.18
CA ILE A 542 -4.34 19.36 -8.77
C ILE A 542 -3.22 20.34 -8.43
N ILE A 543 -2.22 20.49 -9.29
CA ILE A 543 -1.11 21.43 -9.09
C ILE A 543 -1.67 22.85 -9.01
N ARG A 544 -2.51 23.25 -9.95
CA ARG A 544 -3.08 24.59 -10.00
C ARG A 544 -3.92 24.92 -8.77
N LEU A 545 -4.79 24.00 -8.37
CA LEU A 545 -5.59 24.14 -7.16
C LEU A 545 -4.69 24.18 -5.90
N SER A 546 -3.70 23.29 -5.78
CA SER A 546 -2.85 23.24 -4.60
C SER A 546 -1.93 24.47 -4.43
N GLN A 547 -1.62 25.17 -5.53
CA GLN A 547 -0.81 26.39 -5.48
C GLN A 547 -1.64 27.64 -5.15
N MET A 548 -2.87 27.72 -5.61
CA MET A 548 -3.62 28.97 -5.63
C MET A 548 -4.94 28.92 -4.83
N ALA A 549 -5.53 27.77 -4.57
CA ALA A 549 -6.91 27.69 -4.10
C ALA A 549 -7.09 28.04 -2.61
N ARG A 550 -6.04 28.05 -1.79
CA ARG A 550 -6.09 28.37 -0.36
C ARG A 550 -6.80 29.68 -0.05
N ALA A 551 -6.40 30.75 -0.73
CA ALA A 551 -6.94 32.08 -0.42
C ALA A 551 -8.42 32.23 -0.76
N CYS A 552 -8.92 31.47 -1.74
CA CYS A 552 -10.33 31.49 -2.16
C CYS A 552 -11.19 30.40 -1.48
N GLY A 553 -10.65 29.71 -0.46
CA GLY A 553 -11.40 28.74 0.35
C GLY A 553 -11.72 27.43 -0.37
N ILE A 554 -10.84 26.98 -1.28
CA ILE A 554 -10.95 25.65 -1.90
C ILE A 554 -9.82 24.77 -1.38
N HIS A 555 -10.17 23.60 -0.86
CA HIS A 555 -9.25 22.70 -0.18
C HIS A 555 -9.29 21.30 -0.81
N LEU A 556 -8.11 20.68 -0.98
CA LEU A 556 -8.00 19.35 -1.55
C LEU A 556 -7.71 18.32 -0.45
N VAL A 557 -8.46 17.24 -0.46
CA VAL A 557 -8.18 16.02 0.30
C VAL A 557 -7.99 14.90 -0.72
N ILE A 558 -6.75 14.48 -0.90
CA ILE A 558 -6.39 13.49 -1.91
C ILE A 558 -5.93 12.22 -1.23
N ALA A 559 -6.60 11.11 -1.53
CA ALA A 559 -6.25 9.82 -0.98
C ALA A 559 -5.81 8.82 -2.05
N THR A 560 -4.98 7.84 -1.66
CA THR A 560 -4.57 6.74 -2.53
C THR A 560 -4.18 5.50 -1.72
N GLN A 561 -4.50 4.32 -2.26
CA GLN A 561 -4.03 3.03 -1.76
C GLN A 561 -2.74 2.56 -2.45
N ARG A 562 -2.29 3.28 -3.49
CA ARG A 562 -1.10 2.96 -4.30
C ARG A 562 -0.08 4.09 -4.25
N PRO A 563 0.68 4.21 -3.16
CA PRO A 563 1.66 5.28 -2.98
C PRO A 563 2.92 5.06 -3.83
N SER A 564 2.78 5.07 -5.15
CA SER A 564 3.90 5.00 -6.09
C SER A 564 4.30 6.38 -6.59
N VAL A 565 5.53 6.53 -7.03
CA VAL A 565 6.07 7.80 -7.57
C VAL A 565 5.29 8.29 -8.80
N ASN A 566 4.70 7.35 -9.57
CA ASN A 566 3.88 7.68 -10.74
C ASN A 566 2.49 8.22 -10.38
N VAL A 567 2.00 7.96 -9.17
CA VAL A 567 0.72 8.45 -8.65
C VAL A 567 0.93 9.70 -7.81
N VAL A 568 1.84 9.64 -6.85
CA VAL A 568 2.21 10.76 -5.98
C VAL A 568 3.51 11.36 -6.48
N THR A 569 3.39 12.20 -7.52
CA THR A 569 4.55 12.81 -8.18
C THR A 569 5.25 13.82 -7.27
N GLY A 570 6.52 14.12 -7.55
CA GLY A 570 7.28 15.12 -6.80
C GLY A 570 6.61 16.50 -6.80
N VAL A 571 5.92 16.85 -7.89
CA VAL A 571 5.22 18.15 -8.02
C VAL A 571 3.96 18.19 -7.16
N ILE A 572 3.19 17.12 -7.11
CA ILE A 572 2.03 17.00 -6.19
C ILE A 572 2.51 17.12 -4.74
N LYS A 573 3.56 16.38 -4.36
CA LYS A 573 4.11 16.42 -3.00
C LYS A 573 4.60 17.81 -2.58
N ALA A 574 5.24 18.54 -3.49
CA ALA A 574 5.75 19.88 -3.21
C ALA A 574 4.63 20.87 -2.85
N ASN A 575 3.41 20.63 -3.34
CA ASN A 575 2.25 21.49 -3.12
C ASN A 575 1.27 20.95 -2.07
N MET A 576 1.56 19.76 -1.49
CA MET A 576 0.75 19.14 -0.44
C MET A 576 1.60 18.96 0.83
N PRO A 577 1.71 20.02 1.65
CA PRO A 577 2.60 20.04 2.80
C PRO A 577 2.09 19.20 3.98
N SER A 578 0.78 18.99 4.07
CA SER A 578 0.18 18.14 5.10
C SER A 578 -0.03 16.75 4.55
N ARG A 579 0.51 15.75 5.25
CA ARG A 579 0.44 14.37 4.78
C ARG A 579 0.14 13.41 5.90
N ILE A 580 -0.69 12.42 5.59
CA ILE A 580 -1.01 11.30 6.48
C ILE A 580 -0.65 10.00 5.76
N SER A 581 0.10 9.16 6.43
CA SER A 581 0.33 7.79 5.99
C SER A 581 -0.17 6.82 7.04
N PHE A 582 -1.11 5.99 6.65
CA PHE A 582 -1.45 4.76 7.36
C PHE A 582 -0.41 3.68 7.04
N LEU A 583 -0.60 2.46 7.58
CA LEU A 583 0.26 1.33 7.28
C LEU A 583 0.42 1.16 5.75
N VAL A 584 1.66 1.04 5.32
CA VAL A 584 2.04 0.76 3.93
C VAL A 584 2.88 -0.51 3.84
N SER A 585 3.01 -1.06 2.63
CA SER A 585 3.65 -2.37 2.43
C SER A 585 5.18 -2.32 2.48
N SER A 586 5.78 -1.17 2.24
CA SER A 586 7.24 -1.05 2.13
C SER A 586 7.79 0.29 2.62
N LYS A 587 9.10 0.31 2.94
CA LYS A 587 9.86 1.54 3.23
C LYS A 587 9.85 2.52 2.06
N VAL A 588 9.77 2.02 0.82
CA VAL A 588 9.70 2.85 -0.38
C VAL A 588 8.39 3.61 -0.42
N ASP A 589 7.28 2.95 -0.11
CA ASP A 589 5.96 3.58 -0.06
C ASP A 589 5.91 4.66 1.02
N SER A 590 6.46 4.39 2.21
CA SER A 590 6.58 5.36 3.29
C SER A 590 7.34 6.62 2.84
N ARG A 591 8.51 6.44 2.20
CA ARG A 591 9.28 7.56 1.66
C ARG A 591 8.56 8.30 0.53
N THR A 592 7.81 7.60 -0.28
CA THR A 592 7.05 8.23 -1.37
C THR A 592 6.04 9.25 -0.82
N ILE A 593 5.46 9.00 0.35
CA ILE A 593 4.47 9.89 0.96
C ILE A 593 5.12 10.88 1.92
N LEU A 594 5.86 10.35 2.90
CA LEU A 594 6.33 11.12 4.06
C LEU A 594 7.78 11.62 3.92
N ASP A 595 8.46 11.32 2.81
CA ASP A 595 9.87 11.55 2.59
C ASP A 595 10.77 10.89 3.68
N SER A 596 10.19 10.00 4.49
CA SER A 596 10.86 9.27 5.59
C SER A 596 10.28 7.87 5.75
N ASN A 597 11.02 6.99 6.44
CA ASN A 597 10.53 5.66 6.83
C ASN A 597 9.62 5.75 8.05
N GLY A 598 8.90 4.67 8.33
CA GLY A 598 8.17 4.44 9.57
C GLY A 598 6.69 4.10 9.38
N ALA A 599 6.09 4.41 8.23
CA ALA A 599 4.70 4.01 7.97
C ALA A 599 4.56 2.51 7.71
N GLU A 600 5.62 1.84 7.28
CA GLU A 600 5.70 0.37 7.15
C GLU A 600 5.72 -0.38 8.49
N GLU A 601 6.00 0.32 9.59
CA GLU A 601 6.05 -0.23 10.95
C GLU A 601 4.75 0.01 11.74
N LEU A 602 3.76 0.67 11.12
CA LEU A 602 2.47 0.94 11.75
C LEU A 602 1.66 -0.33 11.97
N LEU A 603 0.69 -0.25 12.86
CA LEU A 603 -0.08 -1.41 13.32
C LEU A 603 -1.34 -1.68 12.49
N GLY A 604 -1.69 -0.79 11.54
CA GLY A 604 -2.96 -0.81 10.83
C GLY A 604 -4.15 -0.40 11.71
N ASN A 605 -5.38 -0.57 11.20
CA ASN A 605 -6.62 -0.22 11.90
C ASN A 605 -6.63 1.22 12.45
N GLY A 606 -6.30 2.19 11.59
CA GLY A 606 -6.30 3.61 11.93
C GLY A 606 -5.00 4.15 12.53
N ASP A 607 -3.99 3.31 12.78
CA ASP A 607 -2.67 3.78 13.21
C ASP A 607 -1.97 4.51 12.05
N MET A 608 -1.59 5.77 12.26
CA MET A 608 -1.07 6.63 11.19
C MET A 608 0.09 7.52 11.65
N LEU A 609 0.88 7.96 10.69
CA LEU A 609 1.88 9.02 10.84
C LEU A 609 1.36 10.29 10.15
N PHE A 610 1.31 11.37 10.89
CA PHE A 610 0.92 12.68 10.40
C PHE A 610 2.15 13.59 10.27
N MET A 611 2.28 14.23 9.14
CA MET A 611 3.25 15.29 8.87
C MET A 611 2.53 16.62 8.81
N PRO A 612 2.57 17.43 9.88
CA PRO A 612 1.99 18.77 9.87
C PRO A 612 2.79 19.71 8.98
N PRO A 613 2.15 20.76 8.42
CA PRO A 613 2.83 21.71 7.55
C PRO A 613 3.92 22.48 8.31
N GLY A 614 5.08 22.66 7.67
CA GLY A 614 6.20 23.43 8.23
C GLY A 614 6.94 22.78 9.40
N GLN A 615 6.53 21.59 9.83
CA GLN A 615 7.21 20.80 10.86
C GLN A 615 7.82 19.58 10.19
N GLY A 616 9.14 19.44 10.18
CA GLY A 616 9.83 18.28 9.61
C GLY A 616 9.70 16.99 10.44
N ARG A 617 8.86 16.99 11.49
CA ARG A 617 8.68 15.88 12.42
C ARG A 617 7.36 15.18 12.19
N LEU A 618 7.39 13.85 12.21
CA LEU A 618 6.20 13.01 12.14
C LEU A 618 5.59 12.82 13.52
N ILE A 619 4.26 12.93 13.59
CA ILE A 619 3.47 12.66 14.78
C ILE A 619 2.72 11.36 14.55
N ARG A 620 2.86 10.39 15.45
CA ARG A 620 2.04 9.18 15.43
C ARG A 620 0.70 9.46 16.08
N ILE A 621 -0.37 9.11 15.38
CA ILE A 621 -1.75 9.32 15.82
C ILE A 621 -2.52 8.02 15.62
N HIS A 622 -3.33 7.68 16.60
CA HIS A 622 -4.31 6.61 16.49
C HIS A 622 -5.62 7.21 16.03
N GLY A 623 -5.96 6.96 14.75
CA GLY A 623 -7.12 7.54 14.08
C GLY A 623 -8.42 7.19 14.78
N SER A 624 -9.34 8.15 14.80
CA SER A 624 -10.66 7.95 15.39
C SER A 624 -11.53 7.04 14.50
N TYR A 625 -12.39 6.28 15.15
CA TYR A 625 -13.34 5.37 14.54
C TYR A 625 -14.76 5.93 14.66
N VAL A 626 -15.48 5.94 13.55
CA VAL A 626 -16.91 6.19 13.46
C VAL A 626 -17.57 4.98 12.83
N SER A 627 -18.67 4.52 13.43
CA SER A 627 -19.41 3.37 12.92
C SER A 627 -20.32 3.75 11.75
N GLU A 628 -20.66 2.78 10.90
CA GLU A 628 -21.63 2.99 9.80
C GLU A 628 -23.00 3.43 10.32
N ASP A 629 -23.43 2.95 11.48
CA ASP A 629 -24.70 3.32 12.08
C ASP A 629 -24.71 4.78 12.56
N GLU A 630 -23.58 5.27 13.11
CA GLU A 630 -23.43 6.67 13.48
C GLU A 630 -23.46 7.58 12.24
N ILE A 631 -22.80 7.18 11.15
CA ILE A 631 -22.83 7.90 9.87
C ILE A 631 -24.27 7.97 9.36
N LYS A 632 -24.98 6.83 9.29
CA LYS A 632 -26.38 6.77 8.85
C LYS A 632 -27.31 7.65 9.68
N LYS A 633 -27.16 7.65 11.01
CA LYS A 633 -27.96 8.51 11.90
C LYS A 633 -27.74 10.00 11.63
N ALA A 634 -26.49 10.43 11.47
CA ALA A 634 -26.18 11.81 11.18
C ALA A 634 -26.70 12.26 9.80
N ILE A 635 -26.55 11.42 8.78
CA ILE A 635 -27.05 11.70 7.43
C ILE A 635 -28.58 11.78 7.44
N LYS A 636 -29.25 10.80 8.06
CA LYS A 636 -30.70 10.77 8.17
C LYS A 636 -31.25 12.04 8.85
N PHE A 637 -30.60 12.51 9.92
CA PHE A 637 -30.97 13.77 10.58
C PHE A 637 -30.92 14.97 9.59
N ILE A 638 -29.85 15.03 8.76
CA ILE A 638 -29.72 16.10 7.77
C ILE A 638 -30.75 15.97 6.66
N GLU A 639 -31.03 14.77 6.16
CA GLU A 639 -32.03 14.48 5.12
C GLU A 639 -33.43 14.85 5.57
N GLU A 640 -33.82 14.52 6.83
CA GLU A 640 -35.12 14.84 7.41
C GLU A 640 -35.40 16.35 7.46
N LYS A 641 -34.38 17.18 7.45
CA LYS A 641 -34.49 18.66 7.43
C LYS A 641 -34.84 19.22 6.05
N ASN A 642 -34.76 18.40 4.98
CA ASN A 642 -35.07 18.78 3.60
C ASN A 642 -34.41 20.09 3.15
N PHE A 643 -33.12 20.26 3.44
CA PHE A 643 -32.37 21.44 3.01
C PHE A 643 -32.30 21.56 1.49
N PRO A 644 -32.31 22.78 0.95
CA PRO A 644 -32.18 22.97 -0.48
C PRO A 644 -30.82 22.45 -1.00
N SER A 645 -30.86 21.76 -2.15
CA SER A 645 -29.64 21.25 -2.79
C SER A 645 -28.71 22.41 -3.21
N GLN A 646 -27.43 22.25 -2.98
CA GLN A 646 -26.39 23.19 -3.42
C GLN A 646 -25.79 22.78 -4.79
N LYS A 647 -26.44 21.87 -5.52
CA LYS A 647 -25.94 21.36 -6.81
C LYS A 647 -25.72 22.48 -7.82
N ASN A 648 -24.57 22.46 -8.48
CA ASN A 648 -24.17 23.46 -9.47
C ASN A 648 -24.60 23.00 -10.87
N GLU A 649 -25.55 23.71 -11.49
CA GLU A 649 -26.07 23.38 -12.81
C GLU A 649 -25.02 23.41 -13.92
N LEU A 650 -24.03 24.32 -13.84
CA LEU A 650 -22.95 24.37 -14.84
C LEU A 650 -22.11 23.13 -14.83
N LEU A 651 -21.77 22.62 -13.64
CA LEU A 651 -21.00 21.39 -13.50
C LEU A 651 -21.79 20.17 -13.98
N ILE A 652 -23.08 20.12 -13.67
CA ILE A 652 -23.97 19.03 -14.14
C ILE A 652 -24.07 19.04 -15.68
N ASN A 653 -24.24 20.18 -16.28
CA ASN A 653 -24.29 20.32 -17.74
C ASN A 653 -22.97 19.92 -18.41
N GLU A 654 -21.80 20.21 -17.79
CA GLU A 654 -20.51 19.72 -18.28
C GLU A 654 -20.40 18.19 -18.19
N PHE A 655 -20.96 17.56 -17.15
CA PHE A 655 -21.01 16.10 -17.06
C PHE A 655 -21.90 15.46 -18.12
N ASP A 656 -23.02 16.09 -18.45
CA ASP A 656 -23.93 15.61 -19.50
C ASP A 656 -23.31 15.74 -20.89
N ASN A 657 -22.52 16.79 -21.14
CA ASN A 657 -21.75 16.92 -22.36
C ASN A 657 -20.70 15.79 -22.51
N VAL A 658 -20.01 15.41 -21.45
CA VAL A 658 -19.08 14.23 -21.48
C VAL A 658 -19.84 12.94 -21.71
N GLY A 659 -20.99 12.74 -21.07
CA GLY A 659 -21.88 11.60 -21.31
C GLY A 659 -22.44 11.51 -22.70
N ASN A 660 -22.75 12.65 -23.29
CA ASN A 660 -23.17 12.74 -24.69
C ASN A 660 -22.02 12.49 -25.67
N PHE A 661 -20.79 12.92 -25.36
CA PHE A 661 -19.60 12.55 -26.14
C PHE A 661 -19.37 11.03 -26.14
N ASP A 662 -19.57 10.35 -25.03
CA ASP A 662 -19.45 8.87 -24.96
C ASP A 662 -20.66 8.17 -25.63
N ARG A 663 -21.85 8.75 -25.62
CA ARG A 663 -22.99 8.27 -26.40
C ARG A 663 -22.83 8.53 -27.90
N ILE A 664 -22.26 9.69 -28.27
CA ILE A 664 -21.91 10.03 -29.66
C ILE A 664 -20.78 9.12 -30.20
N ILE A 665 -19.95 8.51 -29.31
CA ILE A 665 -18.96 7.49 -29.70
C ILE A 665 -19.61 6.10 -29.84
N THR A 666 -20.76 5.85 -29.21
CA THR A 666 -21.54 4.59 -29.35
C THR A 666 -22.70 4.70 -30.36
N ASP A 667 -23.27 5.89 -30.57
CA ASP A 667 -24.17 6.21 -31.67
C ASP A 667 -23.32 6.94 -32.73
N ASP A 668 -22.90 6.22 -33.73
CA ASP A 668 -22.00 6.50 -34.85
C ASP A 668 -21.89 8.03 -35.19
N PRO A 669 -20.89 8.80 -34.68
CA PRO A 669 -20.71 10.20 -35.07
C PRO A 669 -20.21 10.32 -36.51
N ASP A 670 -20.08 9.20 -37.19
CA ASP A 670 -19.71 9.13 -38.57
C ASP A 670 -20.91 9.45 -39.49
N ASP A 671 -22.15 9.54 -39.00
CA ASP A 671 -23.31 9.72 -39.85
C ASP A 671 -23.36 11.10 -40.50
N GLU A 672 -22.97 12.20 -39.87
CA GLU A 672 -22.91 13.52 -40.56
C GLU A 672 -21.76 13.58 -41.57
N ILE A 673 -20.54 13.23 -41.12
CA ILE A 673 -19.38 13.21 -42.02
C ILE A 673 -19.50 12.09 -43.05
N TYR A 674 -20.09 10.96 -42.68
CA TYR A 674 -20.40 9.87 -43.60
C TYR A 674 -21.36 10.36 -44.70
N ASN A 675 -22.44 11.07 -44.35
CA ASN A 675 -23.40 11.61 -45.32
C ASN A 675 -22.78 12.70 -46.20
N GLU A 676 -21.89 13.54 -45.64
CA GLU A 676 -21.11 14.50 -46.42
C GLU A 676 -20.13 13.83 -47.40
N VAL A 677 -19.43 12.77 -46.94
CA VAL A 677 -18.57 11.98 -47.84
C VAL A 677 -19.40 11.23 -48.88
N LEU A 678 -20.59 10.73 -48.50
CA LEU A 678 -21.52 10.06 -49.41
C LEU A 678 -22.00 11.01 -50.52
N SER A 679 -22.32 12.24 -50.16
CA SER A 679 -22.70 13.27 -51.16
C SER A 679 -21.56 13.57 -52.15
N LEU A 680 -20.31 13.56 -51.70
CA LEU A 680 -19.14 13.71 -52.57
C LEU A 680 -18.91 12.49 -53.48
N VAL A 681 -19.20 11.26 -53.01
CA VAL A 681 -19.10 10.02 -53.79
C VAL A 681 -20.19 9.99 -54.88
N GLN A 682 -21.34 10.62 -54.63
CA GLN A 682 -22.45 10.70 -55.56
C GLN A 682 -22.24 11.77 -56.64
N SER A 683 -21.37 12.75 -56.42
CA SER A 683 -20.97 13.71 -57.47
C SER A 683 -19.98 13.02 -58.41
N GLU A 684 -20.34 12.90 -59.71
CA GLU A 684 -19.56 12.16 -60.73
C GLU A 684 -18.13 12.68 -60.91
N GLU A 685 -17.85 13.94 -60.63
CA GLU A 685 -16.51 14.56 -60.82
C GLU A 685 -15.45 14.16 -59.77
N GLU A 686 -15.81 13.75 -58.55
CA GLU A 686 -14.85 13.47 -57.48
C GLU A 686 -14.73 11.98 -57.15
N ARG A 687 -15.54 11.09 -57.72
CA ARG A 687 -15.64 9.67 -57.38
C ARG A 687 -14.31 8.88 -57.52
N GLU A 688 -13.46 9.26 -58.48
CA GLU A 688 -12.20 8.56 -58.75
C GLU A 688 -11.07 8.94 -57.74
N ASN A 689 -11.19 10.05 -57.04
CA ASN A 689 -10.16 10.64 -56.19
C ASN A 689 -10.36 10.41 -54.70
N ILE A 690 -11.46 9.78 -54.29
CA ILE A 690 -11.77 9.57 -52.88
C ILE A 690 -10.87 8.49 -52.27
N SER A 691 -9.99 8.95 -51.40
CA SER A 691 -9.05 8.09 -50.65
C SER A 691 -9.09 8.48 -49.18
N ILE A 692 -8.57 7.58 -48.30
CA ILE A 692 -8.46 7.86 -46.86
C ILE A 692 -7.75 9.20 -46.62
N SER A 693 -6.68 9.49 -47.35
CA SER A 693 -5.93 10.75 -47.24
C SER A 693 -6.68 11.96 -47.77
N TYR A 694 -7.57 11.76 -48.71
CA TYR A 694 -8.45 12.83 -49.25
C TYR A 694 -9.51 13.21 -48.19
N VAL A 695 -10.21 12.22 -47.64
CA VAL A 695 -11.24 12.44 -46.60
C VAL A 695 -10.60 13.04 -45.34
N GLN A 696 -9.43 12.57 -44.94
CA GLN A 696 -8.68 13.11 -43.81
C GLN A 696 -8.39 14.62 -43.97
N ARG A 697 -7.92 15.04 -45.12
CA ARG A 697 -7.55 16.43 -45.39
C ARG A 697 -8.77 17.33 -45.57
N ARG A 698 -9.79 16.86 -46.31
CA ARG A 698 -11.00 17.64 -46.63
C ARG A 698 -11.82 17.95 -45.39
N PHE A 699 -12.03 16.95 -44.53
CA PHE A 699 -12.86 17.03 -43.33
C PHE A 699 -12.05 17.29 -42.05
N ARG A 700 -10.71 17.42 -42.15
CA ARG A 700 -9.79 17.64 -41.02
C ARG A 700 -9.96 16.63 -39.87
N ILE A 701 -10.20 15.37 -40.19
CA ILE A 701 -10.39 14.26 -39.24
C ILE A 701 -9.12 13.38 -39.13
N GLY A 702 -9.01 12.61 -38.05
CA GLY A 702 -7.89 11.70 -37.86
C GLY A 702 -7.90 10.54 -38.87
N PHE A 703 -6.71 9.98 -39.19
CA PHE A 703 -6.54 8.89 -40.15
C PHE A 703 -7.46 7.69 -39.86
N ASN A 704 -7.55 7.29 -38.59
CA ASN A 704 -8.35 6.12 -38.18
C ASN A 704 -9.87 6.35 -38.41
N ARG A 705 -10.34 7.59 -38.30
CA ARG A 705 -11.74 7.95 -38.57
C ARG A 705 -12.03 7.96 -40.07
N ALA A 706 -11.16 8.59 -40.86
CA ALA A 706 -11.27 8.56 -42.32
C ALA A 706 -11.21 7.14 -42.89
N ALA A 707 -10.34 6.28 -42.32
CA ALA A 707 -10.21 4.86 -42.72
C ALA A 707 -11.53 4.11 -42.48
N ARG A 708 -12.17 4.27 -41.32
CA ARG A 708 -13.46 3.62 -40.97
C ARG A 708 -14.58 4.03 -41.91
N ILE A 709 -14.69 5.31 -42.24
CA ILE A 709 -15.70 5.83 -43.18
C ILE A 709 -15.52 5.18 -44.56
N ILE A 710 -14.30 5.16 -45.09
CA ILE A 710 -13.99 4.55 -46.37
C ILE A 710 -14.24 3.05 -46.37
N GLU A 711 -13.88 2.36 -45.28
CA GLU A 711 -14.09 0.91 -45.14
C GLU A 711 -15.58 0.55 -45.05
N LYS A 712 -16.40 1.36 -44.35
CA LYS A 712 -17.85 1.21 -44.29
C LYS A 712 -18.45 1.37 -45.68
N MET A 713 -18.06 2.41 -46.47
CA MET A 713 -18.52 2.63 -47.84
C MET A 713 -18.07 1.52 -48.80
N GLN A 714 -16.91 0.92 -48.58
CA GLN A 714 -16.44 -0.23 -49.35
C GLN A 714 -17.23 -1.50 -49.04
N ASN A 715 -17.59 -1.72 -47.78
CA ASN A 715 -18.39 -2.86 -47.35
C ASN A 715 -19.86 -2.73 -47.82
N GLU A 716 -20.39 -1.51 -47.92
CA GLU A 716 -21.72 -1.21 -48.46
C GLU A 716 -21.74 -1.19 -49.99
N GLY A 717 -20.60 -1.41 -50.66
CA GLY A 717 -20.51 -1.48 -52.12
C GLY A 717 -20.55 -0.10 -52.83
N ILE A 718 -20.48 1.01 -52.08
CA ILE A 718 -20.54 2.38 -52.60
C ILE A 718 -19.19 2.77 -53.24
N LEU A 719 -18.07 2.28 -52.67
CA LEU A 719 -16.71 2.47 -53.19
C LEU A 719 -16.08 1.13 -53.59
N THR A 720 -15.47 1.03 -54.78
CA THR A 720 -14.73 -0.14 -55.22
C THR A 720 -13.33 -0.17 -54.62
N LYS A 721 -12.88 -1.34 -54.11
CA LYS A 721 -11.50 -1.53 -53.64
C LYS A 721 -10.53 -1.38 -54.82
N LYS A 722 -9.77 -0.29 -54.89
CA LYS A 722 -8.65 -0.18 -55.84
C LYS A 722 -7.63 -1.27 -55.52
N ARG A 723 -7.48 -2.30 -56.37
CA ARG A 723 -6.36 -3.24 -56.34
C ARG A 723 -5.07 -2.46 -56.49
N ARG A 724 -4.19 -2.48 -55.52
CA ARG A 724 -2.80 -2.02 -55.64
C ARG A 724 -2.13 -2.89 -56.71
N GLN A 725 -1.87 -2.32 -57.90
CA GLN A 725 -0.82 -2.88 -58.75
C GLN A 725 0.51 -2.64 -58.07
N ILE A 726 1.12 -3.73 -57.57
CA ILE A 726 2.49 -3.76 -57.12
C ILE A 726 3.35 -3.69 -58.37
N LYS A 727 4.04 -2.56 -58.59
CA LYS A 727 5.21 -2.48 -59.47
C LYS A 727 6.45 -2.71 -58.64
#